data_d39aae6f2e5a7aa6ed302276d05dc082
#
_entry.id   d39aae6f2e5a7aa6ed302276d05dc082
#
_cell.length_a   1.000
_cell.length_b   1.000
_cell.length_c   1.000
_cell.angle_alpha   90.00
_cell.angle_beta   90.00
_cell.angle_gamma   90.00
#
_symmetry.space_group_name_H-M   'P 1'
#
loop_
_entity.id
_entity.type
_entity.pdbx_description
1 polymer ?
#
loop_
_entity_poly.entity_id
_entity_poly.type
_entity_poly.pdbx_seq_one_letter_code
_entity_poly.pdbx_strand_id
1 'polypeptide(L)'
;MIDTLAAGGIVLTSTSRLAREIHTQYDAAMRDRGRRLWPTPRILPLTNWLEVCWTETSPPEIALSPQQDRFLWQRVILDSPESADLMQIAGAATAAQDAWRLVREWQLPASEAHFAETDDGEAFLRWLREHQKRCQQAGWLDPPRLMDRIFEPNAQVLLAGFDEITPQMTALLDRLGSWRLLEPPRRDHVHASLCPCHDAEHELRAAAEWAREVMEARPGSRVGVVIADLAQLHTMAERIFTEVLNPEVALLEAPSSSRAFHISLGGRFSEDPIVHSALLILELSHGSLSLDKMGSLLRSPFLGSAVSERSSRALTDAALRVPHPSQVTVATLLAATRKHAPLLARMLEKWENASRGLQAKSVPSKWSAHFAKLLAALEWPGNDALSSREHQAVAEWDELLSRFATLDPVVGPCKLATALGALQQLASEAGFQSENEGQPVQVMGIPETAGLGFDYLWLAGMTDEAWPRRPNPNPFLPINMQRSAGLPRSTARRELDYAVRTTSRLLNCAATVVVSYAERDQDRVLRPSPLFTELDRRDPPASRTNFWPAAVALATVHDSTGPPVAQDFVPRGGTRILELQAKCPFRAFAEIRLGARSLEVSQAGLNARDRGSLLHIVLEHVWTSLVTQSAMKALTDDELENVIRKGIEGAFRHKYHKGAFEDSFEREVRLIEAGRIETLVKEWLTLERTRTPFTVESQELTQRVAIGALQFDARIDRVDRLASSREVIIDYKTGEVATSQWDGDRPDSPQVPIYSIAHRQPIAAVAFARISTGSCEFEGIAQESHALPDVEAGDLAARLAEWRMVFERLAQQFLEGDARVDPKTFPATCAFCQLHPLCRIAPGETGE
;
A
#
# COMPACT_ATOMS: atom_id res chain seq x y z
N MET A 1 3.79 48.23 -8.18
CA MET A 1 3.83 47.32 -7.02
C MET A 1 4.80 47.82 -5.94
N ILE A 2 6.09 47.94 -6.20
CA ILE A 2 7.11 48.33 -5.17
C ILE A 2 6.80 49.70 -4.52
N ASP A 3 6.41 50.70 -5.28
CA ASP A 3 6.08 52.01 -4.75
C ASP A 3 4.80 52.00 -3.91
N THR A 4 3.79 51.21 -4.29
CA THR A 4 2.56 51.03 -3.52
C THR A 4 2.86 50.38 -2.17
N LEU A 5 3.69 49.30 -2.15
CA LEU A 5 4.13 48.67 -0.91
C LEU A 5 4.96 49.60 -0.02
N ALA A 6 5.85 50.36 -0.60
CA ALA A 6 6.64 51.36 0.13
C ALA A 6 5.76 52.47 0.73
N ALA A 7 4.60 52.76 0.13
CA ALA A 7 3.60 53.71 0.66
C ALA A 7 2.61 53.09 1.66
N GLY A 8 2.80 51.82 2.08
CA GLY A 8 1.93 51.10 3.02
C GLY A 8 0.76 50.38 2.40
N GLY A 9 0.74 50.21 1.07
CA GLY A 9 -0.27 49.40 0.39
C GLY A 9 -0.14 47.89 0.70
N ILE A 10 -1.17 47.13 0.33
CA ILE A 10 -1.27 45.70 0.60
C ILE A 10 -1.19 44.92 -0.72
N VAL A 11 -0.40 43.87 -0.77
CA VAL A 11 -0.46 42.85 -1.85
C VAL A 11 -1.11 41.59 -1.31
N LEU A 12 -2.26 41.23 -1.86
CA LEU A 12 -2.93 39.97 -1.60
C LEU A 12 -2.60 39.00 -2.70
N THR A 13 -2.15 37.81 -2.34
CA THR A 13 -1.76 36.75 -3.27
C THR A 13 -2.70 35.59 -3.20
N SER A 14 -2.77 34.80 -4.30
CA SER A 14 -3.54 33.56 -4.36
C SER A 14 -2.86 32.42 -3.59
N THR A 15 -1.53 32.45 -3.43
CA THR A 15 -0.74 31.40 -2.79
C THR A 15 0.36 31.97 -1.90
N SER A 16 0.77 31.22 -0.88
CA SER A 16 1.90 31.57 0.00
C SER A 16 3.24 31.61 -0.75
N ARG A 17 3.37 30.80 -1.81
CA ARG A 17 4.55 30.76 -2.67
C ARG A 17 4.73 32.09 -3.42
N LEU A 18 3.65 32.58 -4.03
CA LEU A 18 3.68 33.87 -4.72
C LEU A 18 3.97 35.02 -3.74
N ALA A 19 3.43 34.96 -2.52
CA ALA A 19 3.74 35.91 -1.50
C ALA A 19 5.24 35.97 -1.19
N ARG A 20 5.88 34.84 -1.00
CA ARG A 20 7.34 34.72 -0.77
C ARG A 20 8.15 35.28 -1.96
N GLU A 21 7.77 34.90 -3.18
CA GLU A 21 8.41 35.39 -4.40
C GLU A 21 8.37 36.94 -4.48
N ILE A 22 7.20 37.53 -4.24
CA ILE A 22 7.03 38.96 -4.24
C ILE A 22 7.82 39.62 -3.10
N HIS A 23 7.90 39.00 -1.91
CA HIS A 23 8.76 39.42 -0.82
C HIS A 23 10.24 39.52 -1.25
N THR A 24 10.73 38.43 -1.85
CA THR A 24 12.12 38.36 -2.35
C THR A 24 12.41 39.46 -3.38
N GLN A 25 11.48 39.67 -4.31
CA GLN A 25 11.58 40.73 -5.33
C GLN A 25 11.55 42.13 -4.72
N TYR A 26 10.70 42.34 -3.71
CA TYR A 26 10.64 43.63 -2.97
C TYR A 26 11.95 43.90 -2.24
N ASP A 27 12.48 42.89 -1.53
CA ASP A 27 13.75 43.02 -0.80
C ASP A 27 14.94 43.29 -1.73
N ALA A 28 14.99 42.63 -2.88
CA ALA A 28 16.00 42.92 -3.93
C ALA A 28 15.91 44.34 -4.44
N ALA A 29 14.69 44.78 -4.78
CA ALA A 29 14.48 46.14 -5.25
C ALA A 29 14.81 47.24 -4.21
N MET A 30 14.58 46.97 -2.91
CA MET A 30 14.98 47.90 -1.84
C MET A 30 16.51 47.93 -1.68
N ARG A 31 17.20 46.83 -1.81
CA ARG A 31 18.67 46.78 -1.84
C ARG A 31 19.25 47.59 -3.02
N ASP A 32 18.68 47.36 -4.23
CA ASP A 32 19.11 48.10 -5.43
C ASP A 32 18.89 49.60 -5.33
N ARG A 33 17.86 50.02 -4.58
CA ARG A 33 17.64 51.46 -4.22
C ARG A 33 18.57 51.97 -3.12
N GLY A 34 19.54 51.15 -2.67
CA GLY A 34 20.55 51.52 -1.66
C GLY A 34 19.99 51.57 -0.22
N ARG A 35 18.81 51.02 0.04
CA ARG A 35 18.24 50.97 1.39
C ARG A 35 18.92 49.86 2.21
N ARG A 36 19.22 50.17 3.47
CA ARG A 36 19.77 49.18 4.45
C ARG A 36 18.73 48.66 5.41
N LEU A 37 17.63 49.38 5.56
CA LEU A 37 16.51 49.08 6.45
C LEU A 37 15.22 49.55 5.79
N TRP A 38 14.19 48.73 5.83
CA TRP A 38 12.83 49.05 5.38
C TRP A 38 11.79 48.34 6.21
N PRO A 39 10.56 48.88 6.30
CA PRO A 39 9.45 48.15 6.94
C PRO A 39 9.11 46.87 6.21
N THR A 40 8.71 45.81 6.95
CA THR A 40 8.19 44.58 6.36
C THR A 40 6.95 44.91 5.53
N PRO A 41 6.96 44.55 4.21
CA PRO A 41 5.81 44.87 3.36
C PRO A 41 4.61 43.98 3.72
N ARG A 42 3.40 44.51 3.55
CA ARG A 42 2.16 43.77 3.74
C ARG A 42 1.86 42.93 2.50
N ILE A 43 2.53 41.77 2.37
CA ILE A 43 2.35 40.81 1.27
C ILE A 43 1.90 39.50 1.89
N LEU A 44 0.67 39.10 1.68
CA LEU A 44 0.06 37.94 2.33
C LEU A 44 -0.89 37.20 1.38
N PRO A 45 -1.00 35.86 1.51
CA PRO A 45 -2.14 35.17 0.94
C PRO A 45 -3.45 35.71 1.45
N LEU A 46 -4.48 35.76 0.60
CA LEU A 46 -5.80 36.33 0.97
C LEU A 46 -6.35 35.66 2.24
N THR A 47 -6.26 34.36 2.36
CA THR A 47 -6.74 33.58 3.53
C THR A 47 -6.04 34.02 4.82
N ASN A 48 -4.74 34.09 4.80
CA ASN A 48 -3.96 34.50 5.97
C ASN A 48 -4.21 35.97 6.35
N TRP A 49 -4.37 36.84 5.34
CA TRP A 49 -4.71 38.23 5.59
C TRP A 49 -6.07 38.40 6.29
N LEU A 50 -7.08 37.61 5.86
CA LEU A 50 -8.41 37.56 6.49
C LEU A 50 -8.33 37.17 7.97
N GLU A 51 -7.54 36.11 8.27
CA GLU A 51 -7.33 35.64 9.65
C GLU A 51 -6.63 36.65 10.53
N VAL A 52 -5.61 37.35 10.00
CA VAL A 52 -4.90 38.43 10.71
C VAL A 52 -5.86 39.57 11.02
N CYS A 53 -6.59 40.09 10.02
CA CYS A 53 -7.56 41.18 10.23
C CYS A 53 -8.65 40.77 11.24
N TRP A 54 -9.14 39.52 11.18
CA TRP A 54 -10.13 39.02 12.13
C TRP A 54 -9.58 39.01 13.56
N THR A 55 -8.36 38.52 13.74
CA THR A 55 -7.72 38.44 15.05
C THR A 55 -7.44 39.82 15.64
N GLU A 56 -7.01 40.78 14.80
CA GLU A 56 -6.74 42.16 15.23
C GLU A 56 -8.00 42.92 15.69
N THR A 57 -9.17 42.61 15.14
CA THR A 57 -10.44 43.21 15.56
C THR A 57 -10.97 42.69 16.89
N SER A 58 -10.41 41.58 17.41
CA SER A 58 -10.84 40.92 18.67
C SER A 58 -12.36 40.75 18.77
N PRO A 59 -13.00 40.11 17.78
CA PRO A 59 -14.45 40.02 17.71
C PRO A 59 -14.99 39.08 18.80
N PRO A 60 -16.30 39.20 19.17
CA PRO A 60 -16.90 38.29 20.13
C PRO A 60 -17.12 36.87 19.59
N GLU A 61 -17.22 36.72 18.25
CA GLU A 61 -17.41 35.43 17.57
C GLU A 61 -16.03 34.75 17.37
N ILE A 62 -16.03 33.41 17.45
CA ILE A 62 -14.83 32.58 17.20
C ILE A 62 -14.90 32.10 15.75
N ALA A 63 -13.93 32.48 14.92
CA ALA A 63 -13.80 31.95 13.58
C ALA A 63 -13.40 30.48 13.63
N LEU A 64 -14.19 29.62 13.02
CA LEU A 64 -13.85 28.21 12.85
C LEU A 64 -12.74 28.07 11.80
N SER A 65 -11.80 27.18 12.06
CA SER A 65 -10.89 26.73 10.99
C SER A 65 -11.66 25.90 9.94
N PRO A 66 -11.17 25.79 8.70
CA PRO A 66 -11.81 24.95 7.69
C PRO A 66 -12.01 23.49 8.15
N GLN A 67 -11.11 22.97 8.97
CA GLN A 67 -11.20 21.63 9.55
C GLN A 67 -12.30 21.54 10.60
N GLN A 68 -12.36 22.48 11.54
CA GLN A 68 -13.43 22.55 12.55
C GLN A 68 -14.80 22.65 11.88
N ASP A 69 -14.95 23.50 10.86
CA ASP A 69 -16.16 23.64 10.10
C ASP A 69 -16.58 22.34 9.42
N ARG A 70 -15.62 21.60 8.82
CA ARG A 70 -15.88 20.30 8.22
C ARG A 70 -16.37 19.27 9.22
N PHE A 71 -15.76 19.19 10.40
CA PHE A 71 -16.23 18.31 11.47
C PHE A 71 -17.60 18.72 12.00
N LEU A 72 -17.93 20.00 11.99
CA LEU A 72 -19.26 20.49 12.30
C LEU A 72 -20.29 19.99 11.26
N TRP A 73 -19.99 20.08 9.96
CA TRP A 73 -20.79 19.53 8.89
C TRP A 73 -20.98 18.02 9.05
N GLN A 74 -19.92 17.28 9.32
CA GLN A 74 -20.02 15.82 9.58
C GLN A 74 -20.96 15.54 10.75
N ARG A 75 -20.88 16.30 11.82
CA ARG A 75 -21.75 16.14 12.99
C ARG A 75 -23.22 16.47 12.68
N VAL A 76 -23.47 17.54 11.94
CA VAL A 76 -24.82 17.93 11.50
C VAL A 76 -25.44 16.82 10.64
N ILE A 77 -24.68 16.29 9.68
CA ILE A 77 -25.14 15.22 8.80
C ILE A 77 -25.35 13.92 9.58
N LEU A 78 -24.42 13.55 10.48
CA LEU A 78 -24.54 12.36 11.31
C LEU A 78 -25.79 12.38 12.20
N ASP A 79 -26.17 13.56 12.71
CA ASP A 79 -27.33 13.74 13.58
C ASP A 79 -28.64 13.90 12.77
N SER A 80 -28.59 13.91 11.42
CA SER A 80 -29.73 14.05 10.53
C SER A 80 -30.36 12.70 10.15
N PRO A 81 -31.64 12.66 9.76
CA PRO A 81 -32.32 11.43 9.31
C PRO A 81 -31.62 10.80 8.09
N GLU A 82 -31.08 11.60 7.18
CA GLU A 82 -30.46 11.17 5.94
C GLU A 82 -29.14 10.39 6.19
N SER A 83 -28.58 10.46 7.39
CA SER A 83 -27.32 9.75 7.73
C SER A 83 -27.41 8.24 7.52
N ALA A 84 -28.61 7.66 7.64
CA ALA A 84 -28.83 6.22 7.45
C ALA A 84 -28.68 5.77 5.99
N ASP A 85 -28.92 6.68 5.03
CA ASP A 85 -28.87 6.39 3.59
C ASP A 85 -27.52 6.75 2.96
N LEU A 86 -26.63 7.40 3.72
CA LEU A 86 -25.33 7.84 3.22
C LEU A 86 -24.24 6.78 3.43
N MET A 87 -23.59 6.38 2.35
CA MET A 87 -22.44 5.45 2.42
C MET A 87 -21.21 6.08 3.08
N GLN A 88 -20.99 7.40 2.89
CA GLN A 88 -19.82 8.12 3.39
C GLN A 88 -20.19 9.51 3.89
N ILE A 89 -20.35 9.66 5.19
CA ILE A 89 -20.68 10.94 5.84
C ILE A 89 -19.58 12.00 5.62
N ALA A 90 -18.30 11.61 5.68
CA ALA A 90 -17.19 12.53 5.47
C ALA A 90 -17.18 13.13 4.05
N GLY A 91 -17.49 12.34 3.02
CA GLY A 91 -17.60 12.81 1.65
C GLY A 91 -18.78 13.78 1.47
N ALA A 92 -19.95 13.45 2.04
CA ALA A 92 -21.12 14.32 2.02
C ALA A 92 -20.84 15.65 2.74
N ALA A 93 -20.15 15.62 3.88
CA ALA A 93 -19.76 16.83 4.62
C ALA A 93 -18.82 17.75 3.83
N THR A 94 -17.85 17.16 3.13
CA THR A 94 -16.95 17.92 2.25
C THR A 94 -17.72 18.57 1.12
N ALA A 95 -18.63 17.86 0.47
CA ALA A 95 -19.43 18.39 -0.62
C ALA A 95 -20.44 19.46 -0.14
N ALA A 96 -21.01 19.30 1.07
CA ALA A 96 -21.91 20.30 1.69
C ALA A 96 -21.15 21.57 2.11
N GLN A 97 -19.96 21.42 2.70
CA GLN A 97 -19.06 22.54 2.99
C GLN A 97 -18.71 23.33 1.72
N ASP A 98 -18.38 22.61 0.64
CA ASP A 98 -18.07 23.21 -0.67
C ASP A 98 -19.29 23.90 -1.28
N ALA A 99 -20.49 23.28 -1.17
CA ALA A 99 -21.74 23.90 -1.60
C ALA A 99 -21.99 25.22 -0.87
N TRP A 100 -21.81 25.25 0.46
CA TRP A 100 -21.95 26.49 1.24
C TRP A 100 -20.95 27.57 0.86
N ARG A 101 -19.69 27.17 0.64
CA ARG A 101 -18.64 28.07 0.15
C ARG A 101 -19.04 28.68 -1.21
N LEU A 102 -19.49 27.87 -2.17
CA LEU A 102 -19.95 28.35 -3.49
C LEU A 102 -21.13 29.28 -3.38
N VAL A 103 -22.12 28.99 -2.53
CA VAL A 103 -23.27 29.85 -2.28
C VAL A 103 -22.81 31.24 -1.80
N ARG A 104 -21.82 31.31 -0.91
CA ARG A 104 -21.31 32.58 -0.40
C ARG A 104 -20.46 33.31 -1.42
N GLU A 105 -19.49 32.64 -2.04
CA GLU A 105 -18.56 33.21 -3.01
C GLU A 105 -19.27 33.81 -4.23
N TRP A 106 -20.31 33.11 -4.71
CA TRP A 106 -21.13 33.58 -5.85
C TRP A 106 -22.41 34.34 -5.44
N GLN A 107 -22.60 34.57 -4.14
CA GLN A 107 -23.77 35.33 -3.61
C GLN A 107 -25.11 34.77 -4.09
N LEU A 108 -25.23 33.42 -4.10
CA LEU A 108 -26.43 32.72 -4.59
C LEU A 108 -27.56 32.82 -3.59
N PRO A 109 -28.81 32.86 -4.06
CA PRO A 109 -29.99 32.84 -3.19
C PRO A 109 -30.18 31.44 -2.57
N ALA A 110 -30.06 31.32 -1.26
CA ALA A 110 -30.32 30.08 -0.52
C ALA A 110 -31.78 30.01 -0.05
N SER A 111 -32.74 29.89 -0.98
CA SER A 111 -34.17 29.83 -0.67
C SER A 111 -34.77 28.43 -0.99
N GLU A 112 -35.81 28.04 -0.25
CA GLU A 112 -36.49 26.76 -0.46
C GLU A 112 -36.96 26.56 -1.92
N ALA A 113 -37.46 27.60 -2.54
CA ALA A 113 -38.00 27.51 -3.91
C ALA A 113 -36.93 27.07 -4.94
N HIS A 114 -35.66 27.35 -4.71
CA HIS A 114 -34.59 26.95 -5.62
C HIS A 114 -34.04 25.56 -5.35
N PHE A 115 -34.09 25.06 -4.11
CA PHE A 115 -33.48 23.80 -3.71
C PHE A 115 -34.47 22.62 -3.64
N ALA A 116 -35.79 22.89 -3.73
CA ALA A 116 -36.83 21.86 -3.71
C ALA A 116 -36.91 21.01 -4.99
N GLU A 117 -36.01 21.24 -5.96
CA GLU A 117 -35.98 20.48 -7.21
C GLU A 117 -35.38 19.06 -7.05
N THR A 118 -34.62 18.82 -5.99
CA THR A 118 -33.94 17.54 -5.74
C THR A 118 -33.88 17.20 -4.25
N ASP A 119 -33.96 15.91 -3.92
CA ASP A 119 -33.87 15.42 -2.54
C ASP A 119 -32.52 15.84 -1.89
N ASP A 120 -31.42 15.81 -2.65
CA ASP A 120 -30.10 16.24 -2.21
C ASP A 120 -30.06 17.74 -1.87
N GLY A 121 -30.73 18.57 -2.67
CA GLY A 121 -30.87 20.01 -2.42
C GLY A 121 -31.66 20.30 -1.15
N GLU A 122 -32.78 19.59 -0.95
CA GLU A 122 -33.59 19.74 0.27
C GLU A 122 -32.83 19.28 1.51
N ALA A 123 -32.11 18.15 1.43
CA ALA A 123 -31.25 17.65 2.51
C ALA A 123 -30.18 18.70 2.88
N PHE A 124 -29.48 19.23 1.87
CA PHE A 124 -28.48 20.28 2.08
C PHE A 124 -29.07 21.52 2.79
N LEU A 125 -30.26 21.99 2.41
CA LEU A 125 -30.88 23.13 3.09
C LEU A 125 -31.20 22.83 4.55
N ARG A 126 -31.68 21.61 4.88
CA ARG A 126 -31.90 21.19 6.28
C ARG A 126 -30.59 21.21 7.06
N TRP A 127 -29.53 20.64 6.51
CA TRP A 127 -28.20 20.62 7.13
C TRP A 127 -27.64 22.03 7.29
N LEU A 128 -27.79 22.89 6.27
CA LEU A 128 -27.32 24.28 6.32
C LEU A 128 -28.03 25.07 7.45
N ARG A 129 -29.33 24.91 7.60
CA ARG A 129 -30.08 25.56 8.69
C ARG A 129 -29.60 25.09 10.06
N GLU A 130 -29.40 23.82 10.24
CA GLU A 130 -28.89 23.26 11.51
C GLU A 130 -27.44 23.69 11.76
N HIS A 131 -26.59 23.68 10.74
CA HIS A 131 -25.21 24.17 10.81
C HIS A 131 -25.17 25.64 11.27
N GLN A 132 -25.95 26.53 10.61
CA GLN A 132 -26.02 27.95 10.96
C GLN A 132 -26.58 28.16 12.37
N LYS A 133 -27.58 27.41 12.78
CA LYS A 133 -28.13 27.42 14.13
C LYS A 133 -27.09 27.06 15.18
N ARG A 134 -26.29 25.99 14.96
CA ARG A 134 -25.21 25.58 15.87
C ARG A 134 -24.12 26.66 15.95
N CYS A 135 -23.72 27.24 14.81
CA CYS A 135 -22.80 28.35 14.78
C CYS A 135 -23.31 29.54 15.61
N GLN A 136 -24.55 29.93 15.40
CA GLN A 136 -25.15 31.04 16.13
C GLN A 136 -25.23 30.80 17.65
N GLN A 137 -25.66 29.60 18.05
CA GLN A 137 -25.77 29.22 19.47
C GLN A 137 -24.43 29.16 20.19
N ALA A 138 -23.37 28.78 19.49
CA ALA A 138 -22.03 28.65 20.03
C ALA A 138 -21.18 29.93 19.88
N GLY A 139 -21.69 30.97 19.19
CA GLY A 139 -20.90 32.15 18.89
C GLY A 139 -19.77 31.88 17.89
N TRP A 140 -19.98 30.99 16.93
CA TRP A 140 -19.00 30.64 15.90
C TRP A 140 -19.30 31.35 14.59
N LEU A 141 -18.22 31.70 13.87
CA LEU A 141 -18.27 32.20 12.50
C LEU A 141 -17.64 31.14 11.57
N ASP A 142 -18.43 30.69 10.59
CA ASP A 142 -17.93 29.76 9.57
C ASP A 142 -17.00 30.46 8.56
N PRO A 143 -16.01 29.74 7.97
CA PRO A 143 -15.00 30.32 7.09
C PRO A 143 -15.58 31.08 5.88
N PRO A 144 -16.64 30.62 5.16
CA PRO A 144 -17.18 31.35 4.02
C PRO A 144 -17.77 32.72 4.35
N ARG A 145 -18.13 33.00 5.60
CA ARG A 145 -18.68 34.28 6.05
C ARG A 145 -17.61 35.25 6.55
N LEU A 146 -16.35 34.82 6.69
CA LEU A 146 -15.29 35.65 7.21
C LEU A 146 -15.06 36.90 6.34
N MET A 147 -15.06 36.77 5.01
CA MET A 147 -14.92 37.92 4.09
C MET A 147 -15.98 38.98 4.29
N ASP A 148 -17.18 38.65 4.71
CA ASP A 148 -18.28 39.59 4.90
C ASP A 148 -18.11 40.44 6.15
N ARG A 149 -17.25 40.00 7.08
CA ARG A 149 -17.02 40.66 8.39
C ARG A 149 -15.79 41.55 8.42
N ILE A 150 -14.91 41.43 7.42
CA ILE A 150 -13.68 42.26 7.38
C ILE A 150 -13.99 43.66 6.85
N PHE A 151 -13.41 44.64 7.53
CA PHE A 151 -13.50 46.03 7.15
C PHE A 151 -12.17 46.74 7.50
N GLU A 152 -11.46 47.23 6.50
CA GLU A 152 -10.25 48.06 6.62
C GLU A 152 -10.35 49.22 5.60
N PRO A 153 -10.97 50.35 5.95
CA PRO A 153 -11.25 51.43 5.00
C PRO A 153 -9.98 52.11 4.52
N ASN A 154 -10.01 52.57 3.26
CA ASN A 154 -8.94 53.31 2.58
C ASN A 154 -7.65 52.52 2.30
N ALA A 155 -7.72 51.22 2.21
CA ALA A 155 -6.57 50.39 1.81
C ALA A 155 -6.31 50.52 0.30
N GLN A 156 -5.03 50.60 -0.09
CA GLN A 156 -4.63 50.35 -1.48
C GLN A 156 -4.26 48.88 -1.64
N VAL A 157 -5.07 48.17 -2.39
CA VAL A 157 -4.91 46.68 -2.53
C VAL A 157 -4.46 46.33 -3.93
N LEU A 158 -3.40 45.55 -4.00
CA LEU A 158 -2.94 44.92 -5.24
C LEU A 158 -3.22 43.41 -5.14
N LEU A 159 -3.87 42.85 -6.15
CA LEU A 159 -4.13 41.41 -6.26
C LEU A 159 -3.09 40.78 -7.18
N ALA A 160 -2.49 39.71 -6.76
CA ALA A 160 -1.51 38.98 -7.57
C ALA A 160 -1.84 37.49 -7.64
N GLY A 161 -1.81 36.90 -8.86
CA GLY A 161 -1.97 35.49 -9.09
C GLY A 161 -3.41 34.98 -8.99
N PHE A 162 -4.41 35.81 -9.17
CA PHE A 162 -5.81 35.38 -9.19
C PHE A 162 -6.27 35.20 -10.65
N ASP A 163 -6.59 33.97 -11.04
CA ASP A 163 -7.18 33.66 -12.35
C ASP A 163 -8.68 34.02 -12.40
N GLU A 164 -9.32 34.15 -11.23
CA GLU A 164 -10.72 34.50 -11.09
C GLU A 164 -10.98 35.27 -9.77
N ILE A 165 -11.84 36.27 -9.86
CA ILE A 165 -12.29 37.08 -8.72
C ILE A 165 -13.78 36.80 -8.53
N THR A 166 -14.17 36.26 -7.36
CA THR A 166 -15.57 35.94 -7.06
C THR A 166 -16.38 37.22 -6.72
N PRO A 167 -17.72 37.19 -6.86
CA PRO A 167 -18.55 38.30 -6.44
C PRO A 167 -18.35 38.74 -4.98
N GLN A 168 -18.21 37.76 -4.06
CA GLN A 168 -17.91 38.03 -2.65
C GLN A 168 -16.57 38.74 -2.46
N MET A 169 -15.55 38.31 -3.18
CA MET A 169 -14.24 38.95 -3.15
C MET A 169 -14.29 40.36 -3.72
N THR A 170 -15.02 40.58 -4.82
CA THR A 170 -15.24 41.91 -5.37
C THR A 170 -15.92 42.83 -4.34
N ALA A 171 -16.97 42.34 -3.68
CA ALA A 171 -17.65 43.10 -2.64
C ALA A 171 -16.75 43.42 -1.42
N LEU A 172 -15.84 42.52 -1.05
CA LEU A 172 -14.82 42.80 -0.04
C LEU A 172 -13.87 43.92 -0.49
N LEU A 173 -13.30 43.79 -1.69
CA LEU A 173 -12.34 44.72 -2.25
C LEU A 173 -12.92 46.15 -2.40
N ASP A 174 -14.16 46.25 -2.85
CA ASP A 174 -14.87 47.54 -2.99
C ASP A 174 -15.08 48.21 -1.62
N ARG A 175 -15.28 47.42 -0.55
CA ARG A 175 -15.34 47.96 0.82
C ARG A 175 -13.98 48.41 1.36
N LEU A 176 -12.89 47.78 0.93
CA LEU A 176 -11.53 48.11 1.38
C LEU A 176 -11.04 49.43 0.77
N GLY A 177 -11.40 49.75 -0.48
CA GLY A 177 -10.99 50.98 -1.15
C GLY A 177 -10.56 50.78 -2.58
N SER A 178 -9.41 51.39 -2.96
CA SER A 178 -8.90 51.20 -4.32
C SER A 178 -8.16 49.91 -4.51
N TRP A 179 -8.53 49.13 -5.52
CA TRP A 179 -7.85 47.87 -5.84
C TRP A 179 -7.56 47.72 -7.32
N ARG A 180 -6.57 46.92 -7.66
CA ARG A 180 -6.27 46.49 -9.04
C ARG A 180 -5.63 45.11 -9.08
N LEU A 181 -5.90 44.37 -10.14
CA LEU A 181 -5.24 43.11 -10.46
C LEU A 181 -3.87 43.41 -11.11
N LEU A 182 -2.82 42.78 -10.62
CA LEU A 182 -1.50 42.76 -11.24
C LEU A 182 -1.50 41.76 -12.38
N GLU A 183 -1.44 42.26 -13.60
CA GLU A 183 -1.26 41.41 -14.76
C GLU A 183 0.18 40.85 -14.79
N PRO A 184 0.36 39.54 -15.10
CA PRO A 184 1.69 39.02 -15.33
C PRO A 184 2.32 39.69 -16.56
N PRO A 185 3.66 39.87 -16.58
CA PRO A 185 4.33 40.47 -17.72
C PRO A 185 4.07 39.65 -18.98
N ARG A 186 3.58 40.32 -20.03
CA ARG A 186 3.46 39.71 -21.38
C ARG A 186 4.85 39.60 -21.99
N ARG A 187 5.13 38.44 -22.62
CA ARG A 187 6.36 38.23 -23.38
C ARG A 187 6.08 38.40 -24.86
N ASP A 188 6.96 39.11 -25.54
CA ASP A 188 6.80 39.41 -26.99
C ASP A 188 7.11 38.19 -27.87
N HIS A 189 7.93 37.28 -27.37
CA HIS A 189 8.33 36.05 -28.07
C HIS A 189 8.26 34.85 -27.14
N VAL A 190 7.40 33.91 -27.46
CA VAL A 190 7.30 32.62 -26.79
C VAL A 190 7.51 31.50 -27.81
N HIS A 191 8.45 30.63 -27.53
CA HIS A 191 8.66 29.39 -28.29
C HIS A 191 7.91 28.25 -27.61
N ALA A 192 6.76 27.88 -28.15
CA ALA A 192 5.96 26.77 -27.65
C ALA A 192 6.01 25.58 -28.60
N SER A 193 6.13 24.35 -28.09
CA SER A 193 6.13 23.11 -28.86
C SER A 193 5.35 22.00 -28.19
N LEU A 194 4.78 21.07 -28.99
CA LEU A 194 4.01 19.92 -28.52
C LEU A 194 4.86 18.65 -28.60
N CYS A 195 5.00 17.93 -27.48
CA CYS A 195 5.80 16.74 -27.32
C CYS A 195 4.90 15.52 -27.02
N PRO A 196 4.59 14.66 -27.98
CA PRO A 196 3.90 13.40 -27.73
C PRO A 196 4.81 12.43 -27.01
N CYS A 197 4.30 11.75 -25.97
CA CYS A 197 5.01 10.75 -25.19
C CYS A 197 4.20 9.45 -25.18
N HIS A 198 4.87 8.31 -25.10
CA HIS A 198 4.20 7.00 -25.18
C HIS A 198 3.13 6.83 -24.07
N ASP A 199 3.51 7.10 -22.81
CA ASP A 199 2.66 7.01 -21.64
C ASP A 199 3.04 8.07 -20.60
N ALA A 200 2.35 8.09 -19.45
CA ALA A 200 2.59 9.07 -18.39
C ALA A 200 3.98 8.94 -17.75
N GLU A 201 4.52 7.72 -17.62
CA GLU A 201 5.86 7.52 -17.07
C GLU A 201 6.93 8.06 -18.04
N HIS A 202 6.80 7.76 -19.31
CA HIS A 202 7.69 8.30 -20.34
C HIS A 202 7.58 9.83 -20.43
N GLU A 203 6.38 10.38 -20.30
CA GLU A 203 6.15 11.84 -20.29
C GLU A 203 6.87 12.54 -19.13
N LEU A 204 6.71 12.03 -17.90
CA LEU A 204 7.38 12.60 -16.71
C LEU A 204 8.89 12.43 -16.78
N ARG A 205 9.38 11.33 -17.35
CA ARG A 205 10.80 11.11 -17.56
C ARG A 205 11.39 12.09 -18.59
N ALA A 206 10.68 12.31 -19.69
CA ALA A 206 11.06 13.30 -20.68
C ALA A 206 11.11 14.73 -20.09
N ALA A 207 10.14 15.08 -19.24
CA ALA A 207 10.14 16.36 -18.52
C ALA A 207 11.34 16.52 -17.58
N ALA A 208 11.67 15.47 -16.83
CA ALA A 208 12.79 15.47 -15.89
C ALA A 208 14.15 15.54 -16.62
N GLU A 209 14.32 14.77 -17.72
CA GLU A 209 15.54 14.79 -18.54
C GLU A 209 15.73 16.13 -19.23
N TRP A 210 14.66 16.70 -19.77
CA TRP A 210 14.71 18.04 -20.32
C TRP A 210 15.10 19.09 -19.27
N ALA A 211 14.53 19.01 -18.06
CA ALA A 211 14.90 19.91 -16.99
C ALA A 211 16.38 19.81 -16.64
N ARG A 212 16.93 18.60 -16.61
CA ARG A 212 18.35 18.33 -16.43
C ARG A 212 19.19 18.93 -17.55
N GLU A 213 18.82 18.73 -18.83
CA GLU A 213 19.54 19.32 -19.98
C GLU A 213 19.59 20.85 -19.90
N VAL A 214 18.46 21.48 -19.52
CA VAL A 214 18.40 22.94 -19.33
C VAL A 214 19.33 23.41 -18.22
N MET A 215 19.34 22.71 -17.07
CA MET A 215 20.22 23.09 -15.94
C MET A 215 21.69 22.90 -16.29
N GLU A 216 22.05 21.83 -17.01
CA GLU A 216 23.42 21.59 -17.48
C GLU A 216 23.88 22.64 -18.50
N ALA A 217 23.00 23.00 -19.44
CA ALA A 217 23.32 23.97 -20.49
C ALA A 217 23.30 25.43 -19.99
N ARG A 218 22.47 25.74 -19.01
CA ARG A 218 22.23 27.09 -18.49
C ARG A 218 22.09 27.09 -16.97
N PRO A 219 23.20 26.95 -16.23
CA PRO A 219 23.19 26.97 -14.76
C PRO A 219 22.54 28.27 -14.23
N GLY A 220 21.69 28.12 -13.21
CA GLY A 220 20.98 29.22 -12.59
C GLY A 220 19.63 29.60 -13.24
N SER A 221 19.22 28.90 -14.31
CA SER A 221 17.88 29.07 -14.88
C SER A 221 16.80 28.52 -13.95
N ARG A 222 15.64 29.19 -13.94
CA ARG A 222 14.44 28.75 -13.24
C ARG A 222 13.59 27.87 -14.16
N VAL A 223 13.49 26.58 -13.85
CA VAL A 223 12.74 25.59 -14.62
C VAL A 223 11.45 25.24 -13.91
N GLY A 224 10.30 25.46 -14.56
CA GLY A 224 9.01 25.02 -14.09
C GLY A 224 8.57 23.75 -14.80
N VAL A 225 8.03 22.79 -14.07
CA VAL A 225 7.31 21.63 -14.62
C VAL A 225 5.91 21.63 -14.02
N VAL A 226 4.92 21.77 -14.88
CA VAL A 226 3.50 21.83 -14.47
C VAL A 226 2.81 20.55 -14.89
N ILE A 227 2.21 19.86 -13.94
CA ILE A 227 1.51 18.60 -14.17
C ILE A 227 0.01 18.83 -13.95
N ALA A 228 -0.80 18.54 -14.99
CA ALA A 228 -2.25 18.81 -14.97
C ALA A 228 -2.97 18.11 -13.80
N ASP A 229 -2.60 16.87 -13.52
CA ASP A 229 -3.13 16.08 -12.39
C ASP A 229 -2.00 15.62 -11.46
N LEU A 230 -1.31 16.59 -10.88
CA LEU A 230 -0.19 16.33 -9.97
C LEU A 230 -0.59 15.47 -8.78
N ALA A 231 -1.82 15.58 -8.28
CA ALA A 231 -2.28 14.82 -7.13
C ALA A 231 -2.29 13.31 -7.37
N GLN A 232 -2.67 12.86 -8.56
CA GLN A 232 -2.64 11.44 -8.92
C GLN A 232 -1.22 10.97 -9.28
N LEU A 233 -0.42 11.82 -9.90
CA LEU A 233 0.91 11.48 -10.39
C LEU A 233 2.04 11.79 -9.42
N HIS A 234 1.74 12.29 -8.20
CA HIS A 234 2.76 12.77 -7.24
C HIS A 234 3.85 11.74 -6.95
N THR A 235 3.47 10.52 -6.56
CA THR A 235 4.43 9.45 -6.22
C THR A 235 5.29 9.04 -7.41
N MET A 236 4.70 8.96 -8.60
CA MET A 236 5.40 8.66 -9.84
C MET A 236 6.36 9.80 -10.21
N ALA A 237 5.91 11.05 -10.11
CA ALA A 237 6.74 12.23 -10.35
C ALA A 237 7.92 12.30 -9.36
N GLU A 238 7.67 12.10 -8.05
CA GLU A 238 8.75 12.09 -7.05
C GLU A 238 9.81 11.02 -7.36
N ARG A 239 9.38 9.80 -7.69
CA ARG A 239 10.28 8.72 -8.08
C ARG A 239 11.12 9.09 -9.30
N ILE A 240 10.46 9.50 -10.40
CA ILE A 240 11.15 9.76 -11.68
C ILE A 240 12.10 10.95 -11.58
N PHE A 241 11.65 12.06 -10.96
CA PHE A 241 12.49 13.24 -10.78
C PHE A 241 13.69 12.95 -9.86
N THR A 242 13.52 12.09 -8.84
CA THR A 242 14.64 11.60 -8.03
C THR A 242 15.60 10.75 -8.86
N GLU A 243 15.11 9.79 -9.63
CA GLU A 243 15.93 8.94 -10.50
C GLU A 243 16.76 9.76 -11.51
N VAL A 244 16.17 10.82 -12.09
CA VAL A 244 16.82 11.58 -13.15
C VAL A 244 17.69 12.72 -12.61
N LEU A 245 17.23 13.46 -11.61
CA LEU A 245 17.92 14.66 -11.11
C LEU A 245 18.80 14.43 -9.90
N ASN A 246 18.53 13.38 -9.12
CA ASN A 246 19.28 13.03 -7.92
C ASN A 246 19.58 11.51 -7.86
N PRO A 247 20.21 10.91 -8.88
CA PRO A 247 20.42 9.47 -8.94
C PRO A 247 21.27 8.93 -7.78
N GLU A 248 22.09 9.76 -7.17
CA GLU A 248 22.92 9.41 -6.01
C GLU A 248 22.10 9.00 -4.79
N VAL A 249 20.85 9.44 -4.67
CA VAL A 249 19.94 9.03 -3.57
C VAL A 249 19.63 7.53 -3.59
N ALA A 250 19.76 6.87 -4.74
CA ALA A 250 19.64 5.42 -4.87
C ALA A 250 20.84 4.66 -4.28
N LEU A 251 21.96 5.34 -3.98
CA LEU A 251 23.13 4.72 -3.36
C LEU A 251 22.94 4.71 -1.84
N LEU A 252 23.19 3.55 -1.22
CA LEU A 252 22.99 3.32 0.23
C LEU A 252 23.84 4.24 1.14
N GLU A 253 24.92 4.82 0.63
CA GLU A 253 25.86 5.67 1.37
C GLU A 253 25.84 7.13 0.89
N ALA A 254 24.87 7.53 0.07
CA ALA A 254 24.83 8.90 -0.40
C ALA A 254 24.61 9.86 0.78
N PRO A 255 25.48 10.88 0.95
CA PRO A 255 25.19 11.96 1.89
C PRO A 255 23.87 12.61 1.46
N SER A 256 23.11 13.17 2.41
CA SER A 256 21.88 13.91 2.11
C SER A 256 22.23 15.13 1.24
N SER A 257 22.35 14.92 -0.07
CA SER A 257 22.55 15.98 -1.04
C SER A 257 21.30 16.82 -1.12
N SER A 258 21.46 18.13 -1.33
CA SER A 258 20.32 19.01 -1.57
C SER A 258 19.60 18.52 -2.84
N ARG A 259 18.31 18.26 -2.77
CA ARG A 259 17.52 17.88 -3.95
C ARG A 259 17.61 18.98 -5.00
N ALA A 260 17.75 18.62 -6.28
CA ALA A 260 17.77 19.56 -7.40
C ALA A 260 16.36 20.08 -7.77
N PHE A 261 15.31 19.47 -7.23
CA PHE A 261 13.93 19.79 -7.53
C PHE A 261 13.07 19.87 -6.27
N HIS A 262 11.94 20.55 -6.40
CA HIS A 262 10.90 20.66 -5.39
C HIS A 262 9.53 20.40 -6.02
N ILE A 263 8.70 19.55 -5.39
CA ILE A 263 7.31 19.30 -5.80
C ILE A 263 6.40 20.09 -4.86
N SER A 264 5.57 21.01 -5.42
CA SER A 264 4.76 21.94 -4.64
C SER A 264 3.56 21.33 -3.92
N LEU A 265 3.03 20.22 -4.45
CA LEU A 265 2.02 19.42 -3.77
C LEU A 265 2.75 18.37 -2.94
N GLY A 266 2.77 18.54 -1.61
CA GLY A 266 3.28 17.49 -0.72
C GLY A 266 2.47 16.21 -0.87
N GLY A 267 3.10 15.07 -0.69
CA GLY A 267 2.39 13.80 -0.49
C GLY A 267 1.42 13.92 0.69
N ARG A 268 0.44 13.03 0.78
CA ARG A 268 -0.43 12.97 1.95
C ARG A 268 0.43 12.73 3.19
N PHE A 269 0.23 13.55 4.21
CA PHE A 269 1.03 13.45 5.44
C PHE A 269 0.88 12.08 6.12
N SER A 270 -0.29 11.45 6.00
CA SER A 270 -0.53 10.09 6.48
C SER A 270 0.33 9.00 5.78
N GLU A 271 0.85 9.29 4.59
CA GLU A 271 1.69 8.35 3.80
C GLU A 271 3.19 8.53 4.09
N ASP A 272 3.59 9.61 4.78
CA ASP A 272 4.98 9.77 5.21
C ASP A 272 5.38 8.62 6.15
N PRO A 273 6.52 7.93 5.94
CA PRO A 273 6.89 6.73 6.70
C PRO A 273 6.91 6.91 8.22
N ILE A 274 7.34 8.08 8.71
CA ILE A 274 7.39 8.37 10.14
C ILE A 274 5.98 8.57 10.72
N VAL A 275 5.10 9.23 9.98
CA VAL A 275 3.70 9.45 10.35
C VAL A 275 2.89 8.17 10.24
N HIS A 276 3.12 7.39 9.19
CA HIS A 276 2.48 6.08 9.02
C HIS A 276 2.79 5.16 10.21
N SER A 277 4.04 5.15 10.70
CA SER A 277 4.39 4.37 11.88
C SER A 277 3.67 4.88 13.15
N ALA A 278 3.52 6.19 13.33
CA ALA A 278 2.75 6.76 14.43
C ALA A 278 1.27 6.31 14.38
N LEU A 279 0.66 6.39 13.20
CA LEU A 279 -0.74 5.97 13.02
C LEU A 279 -0.92 4.46 13.29
N LEU A 280 0.03 3.60 12.89
CA LEU A 280 0.00 2.17 13.20
C LEU A 280 0.11 1.89 14.72
N ILE A 281 0.98 2.62 15.43
CA ILE A 281 1.10 2.53 16.89
C ILE A 281 -0.24 2.89 17.56
N LEU A 282 -0.91 3.92 17.07
CA LEU A 282 -2.20 4.34 17.61
C LEU A 282 -3.33 3.37 17.24
N GLU A 283 -3.32 2.84 16.01
CA GLU A 283 -4.30 1.85 15.55
C GLU A 283 -4.22 0.55 16.37
N LEU A 284 -3.03 0.17 16.85
CA LEU A 284 -2.84 -0.98 17.74
C LEU A 284 -3.69 -0.86 19.02
N SER A 285 -4.12 0.35 19.42
CA SER A 285 -5.03 0.55 20.57
C SER A 285 -6.42 -0.06 20.38
N HIS A 286 -6.78 -0.48 19.16
CA HIS A 286 -7.97 -1.30 18.92
C HIS A 286 -7.80 -2.78 19.36
N GLY A 287 -6.61 -3.16 19.81
CA GLY A 287 -6.28 -4.49 20.33
C GLY A 287 -5.66 -5.44 19.31
N SER A 288 -5.75 -5.15 18.01
CA SER A 288 -5.14 -5.95 16.95
C SER A 288 -4.83 -5.12 15.70
N LEU A 289 -3.89 -5.60 14.89
CA LEU A 289 -3.62 -5.12 13.52
C LEU A 289 -3.66 -6.28 12.54
N SER A 290 -3.94 -6.00 11.27
CA SER A 290 -3.74 -7.00 10.22
C SER A 290 -2.27 -7.41 10.15
N LEU A 291 -2.00 -8.62 9.68
CA LEU A 291 -0.64 -9.16 9.61
C LEU A 291 0.32 -8.25 8.81
N ASP A 292 -0.17 -7.64 7.72
CA ASP A 292 0.64 -6.74 6.88
C ASP A 292 0.98 -5.43 7.61
N LYS A 293 0.01 -4.83 8.30
CA LYS A 293 0.23 -3.65 9.14
C LYS A 293 1.17 -3.95 10.31
N MET A 294 1.01 -5.13 10.93
CA MET A 294 1.90 -5.58 11.99
C MET A 294 3.34 -5.77 11.49
N GLY A 295 3.50 -6.39 10.33
CA GLY A 295 4.80 -6.53 9.67
C GLY A 295 5.41 -5.16 9.34
N SER A 296 4.62 -4.20 8.86
CA SER A 296 5.08 -2.83 8.60
C SER A 296 5.55 -2.14 9.88
N LEU A 297 4.81 -2.29 10.98
CA LEU A 297 5.19 -1.76 12.28
C LEU A 297 6.51 -2.36 12.80
N LEU A 298 6.67 -3.69 12.72
CA LEU A 298 7.89 -4.39 13.16
C LEU A 298 9.14 -4.00 12.37
N ARG A 299 8.99 -3.71 11.08
CA ARG A 299 10.09 -3.28 10.20
C ARG A 299 10.37 -1.77 10.25
N SER A 300 9.48 -1.00 10.91
CA SER A 300 9.66 0.46 10.99
C SER A 300 10.95 0.82 11.74
N PRO A 301 11.77 1.73 11.21
CA PRO A 301 12.93 2.27 11.91
C PRO A 301 12.54 3.28 13.00
N PHE A 302 11.28 3.75 13.01
CA PHE A 302 10.79 4.82 13.87
C PHE A 302 10.24 4.34 15.22
N LEU A 303 10.70 3.19 15.70
CA LEU A 303 10.45 2.70 17.06
C LEU A 303 11.78 2.60 17.81
N GLY A 304 11.72 2.72 19.13
CA GLY A 304 12.91 2.56 19.97
C GLY A 304 13.63 1.25 19.70
N SER A 305 14.96 1.27 19.74
CA SER A 305 15.83 0.10 19.51
C SER A 305 15.65 -0.61 18.15
N ALA A 306 15.19 0.08 17.13
CA ALA A 306 14.92 -0.52 15.81
C ALA A 306 16.18 -1.09 15.14
N VAL A 307 17.31 -0.39 15.21
CA VAL A 307 18.57 -0.85 14.62
C VAL A 307 19.14 -2.03 15.39
N SER A 308 19.17 -1.96 16.72
CA SER A 308 19.75 -3.02 17.56
C SER A 308 18.97 -4.34 17.51
N GLU A 309 17.65 -4.28 17.27
CA GLU A 309 16.78 -5.46 17.18
C GLU A 309 16.30 -5.77 15.75
N ARG A 310 16.89 -5.20 14.70
CA ARG A 310 16.45 -5.36 13.31
C ARG A 310 16.20 -6.83 12.92
N SER A 311 17.22 -7.66 13.12
CA SER A 311 17.15 -9.10 12.80
C SER A 311 16.14 -9.84 13.69
N SER A 312 16.08 -9.49 14.97
CA SER A 312 15.16 -10.08 15.95
C SER A 312 13.69 -9.75 15.63
N ARG A 313 13.42 -8.53 15.18
CA ARG A 313 12.09 -8.11 14.72
C ARG A 313 11.68 -8.80 13.43
N ALA A 314 12.62 -9.02 12.51
CA ALA A 314 12.38 -9.82 11.30
C ALA A 314 12.03 -11.28 11.65
N LEU A 315 12.68 -11.88 12.64
CA LEU A 315 12.33 -13.22 13.15
C LEU A 315 10.95 -13.23 13.82
N THR A 316 10.59 -12.15 14.50
CA THR A 316 9.26 -11.98 15.08
C THR A 316 8.19 -11.92 13.98
N ASP A 317 8.40 -11.11 12.94
CA ASP A 317 7.49 -11.01 11.77
C ASP A 317 7.32 -12.38 11.10
N ALA A 318 8.42 -13.10 10.86
CA ALA A 318 8.38 -14.44 10.28
C ALA A 318 7.61 -15.44 11.16
N ALA A 319 7.78 -15.38 12.50
CA ALA A 319 7.09 -16.27 13.43
C ALA A 319 5.58 -15.98 13.48
N LEU A 320 5.16 -14.71 13.35
CA LEU A 320 3.75 -14.34 13.33
C LEU A 320 3.04 -14.80 12.04
N ARG A 321 3.77 -15.04 10.96
CA ARG A 321 3.22 -15.48 9.66
C ARG A 321 2.91 -16.98 9.62
N VAL A 322 3.57 -17.78 10.45
CA VAL A 322 3.41 -19.26 10.42
C VAL A 322 1.97 -19.71 10.69
N PRO A 323 1.21 -19.13 11.67
CA PRO A 323 -0.18 -19.48 11.90
C PRO A 323 -1.18 -18.89 10.90
N HIS A 324 -0.72 -18.04 9.96
CA HIS A 324 -1.52 -17.31 8.97
C HIS A 324 -2.72 -16.51 9.56
N PRO A 325 -2.55 -15.77 10.66
CA PRO A 325 -3.66 -15.04 11.22
C PRO A 325 -4.05 -13.86 10.31
N SER A 326 -5.35 -13.59 10.16
CA SER A 326 -5.83 -12.37 9.50
C SER A 326 -5.52 -11.12 10.33
N GLN A 327 -5.59 -11.28 11.66
CA GLN A 327 -5.33 -10.25 12.67
C GLN A 327 -4.32 -10.74 13.72
N VAL A 328 -3.41 -9.86 14.11
CA VAL A 328 -2.43 -10.11 15.18
C VAL A 328 -2.80 -9.27 16.39
N THR A 329 -3.15 -9.93 17.49
CA THR A 329 -3.48 -9.24 18.75
C THR A 329 -2.23 -8.77 19.48
N VAL A 330 -2.38 -7.78 20.37
CA VAL A 330 -1.29 -7.32 21.26
C VAL A 330 -0.72 -8.47 22.09
N ALA A 331 -1.55 -9.38 22.58
CA ALA A 331 -1.11 -10.55 23.34
C ALA A 331 -0.23 -11.49 22.52
N THR A 332 -0.63 -11.77 21.27
CA THR A 332 0.14 -12.59 20.33
C THR A 332 1.49 -11.93 19.99
N LEU A 333 1.46 -10.62 19.73
CA LEU A 333 2.67 -9.83 19.46
C LEU A 333 3.63 -9.87 20.68
N LEU A 334 3.12 -9.66 21.88
CA LEU A 334 3.93 -9.72 23.13
C LEU A 334 4.56 -11.09 23.34
N ALA A 335 3.82 -12.18 23.10
CA ALA A 335 4.37 -13.53 23.21
C ALA A 335 5.52 -13.76 22.22
N ALA A 336 5.37 -13.33 20.98
CA ALA A 336 6.39 -13.46 19.94
C ALA A 336 7.62 -12.56 20.21
N THR A 337 7.40 -11.31 20.62
CA THR A 337 8.50 -10.37 20.91
C THR A 337 9.31 -10.74 22.13
N ARG A 338 8.69 -11.28 23.20
CA ARG A 338 9.42 -11.80 24.36
C ARG A 338 10.43 -12.88 23.99
N LYS A 339 10.15 -13.68 22.96
CA LYS A 339 11.02 -14.74 22.49
C LYS A 339 12.16 -14.21 21.60
N HIS A 340 11.88 -13.24 20.75
CA HIS A 340 12.82 -12.83 19.70
C HIS A 340 13.36 -11.40 19.87
N ALA A 341 12.55 -10.44 20.33
CA ALA A 341 12.85 -9.01 20.41
C ALA A 341 12.53 -8.44 21.81
N PRO A 342 13.34 -8.74 22.85
CA PRO A 342 13.02 -8.44 24.24
C PRO A 342 12.96 -6.94 24.58
N LEU A 343 13.68 -6.07 23.84
CA LEU A 343 13.60 -4.62 24.06
C LEU A 343 12.24 -4.10 23.58
N LEU A 344 11.79 -4.54 22.39
CA LEU A 344 10.46 -4.21 21.89
C LEU A 344 9.37 -4.77 22.83
N ALA A 345 9.54 -5.97 23.37
CA ALA A 345 8.58 -6.54 24.35
C ALA A 345 8.40 -5.64 25.57
N ARG A 346 9.49 -5.10 26.14
CA ARG A 346 9.43 -4.16 27.29
C ARG A 346 8.69 -2.86 26.93
N MET A 347 8.91 -2.33 25.71
CA MET A 347 8.22 -1.14 25.25
C MET A 347 6.73 -1.42 25.03
N LEU A 348 6.38 -2.57 24.46
CA LEU A 348 4.98 -3.00 24.30
C LEU A 348 4.26 -3.18 25.65
N GLU A 349 4.95 -3.68 26.68
CA GLU A 349 4.40 -3.77 28.05
C GLU A 349 4.11 -2.38 28.64
N LYS A 350 5.01 -1.40 28.42
CA LYS A 350 4.77 0.00 28.81
C LYS A 350 3.58 0.58 28.04
N TRP A 351 3.51 0.31 26.74
CA TRP A 351 2.44 0.76 25.86
C TRP A 351 1.08 0.13 26.28
N GLU A 352 1.05 -1.16 26.56
CA GLU A 352 -0.16 -1.85 27.05
C GLU A 352 -0.65 -1.25 28.38
N ASN A 353 0.26 -0.95 29.31
CA ASN A 353 -0.10 -0.30 30.58
C ASN A 353 -0.63 1.13 30.33
N ALA A 354 -0.07 1.89 29.40
CA ALA A 354 -0.58 3.20 29.03
C ALA A 354 -1.97 3.12 28.37
N SER A 355 -2.22 2.09 27.56
CA SER A 355 -3.50 1.89 26.87
C SER A 355 -4.66 1.49 27.80
N ARG A 356 -4.37 0.77 28.90
CA ARG A 356 -5.38 0.36 29.91
C ARG A 356 -6.01 1.54 30.67
N GLY A 357 -5.36 2.71 30.69
CA GLY A 357 -5.86 3.93 31.36
C GLY A 357 -6.88 4.73 30.56
N LEU A 358 -7.33 4.22 29.40
CA LEU A 358 -8.24 4.91 28.51
C LEU A 358 -9.65 5.05 29.07
N GLN A 359 -10.18 6.27 29.08
CA GLN A 359 -11.59 6.50 29.35
C GLN A 359 -12.43 6.03 28.14
N ALA A 360 -13.63 5.54 28.39
CA ALA A 360 -14.54 5.08 27.34
C ALA A 360 -14.89 6.20 26.33
N LYS A 361 -14.93 7.46 26.80
CA LYS A 361 -15.11 8.67 25.98
C LYS A 361 -14.28 9.81 26.55
N SER A 362 -13.64 10.57 25.68
CA SER A 362 -12.87 11.78 26.02
C SER A 362 -12.96 12.79 24.90
N VAL A 363 -12.65 14.06 25.20
CA VAL A 363 -12.54 15.13 24.21
C VAL A 363 -11.23 15.01 23.42
N PRO A 364 -11.16 15.53 22.19
CA PRO A 364 -9.97 15.47 21.34
C PRO A 364 -8.66 15.90 22.01
N SER A 365 -8.66 16.97 22.80
CA SER A 365 -7.46 17.43 23.52
C SER A 365 -6.91 16.40 24.50
N LYS A 366 -7.78 15.67 25.19
CA LYS A 366 -7.36 14.57 26.08
C LYS A 366 -6.89 13.35 25.30
N TRP A 367 -7.53 13.09 24.15
CA TRP A 367 -7.06 12.05 23.23
C TRP A 367 -5.69 12.38 22.65
N SER A 368 -5.45 13.64 22.25
CA SER A 368 -4.14 14.11 21.78
C SER A 368 -3.03 13.84 22.80
N ALA A 369 -3.25 14.22 24.06
CA ALA A 369 -2.30 13.96 25.12
C ALA A 369 -2.09 12.45 25.39
N HIS A 370 -3.13 11.65 25.19
CA HIS A 370 -3.04 10.20 25.32
C HIS A 370 -2.28 9.57 24.16
N PHE A 371 -2.55 9.98 22.94
CA PHE A 371 -1.82 9.55 21.74
C PHE A 371 -0.32 9.85 21.86
N ALA A 372 0.05 11.02 22.33
CA ALA A 372 1.45 11.34 22.61
C ALA A 372 2.10 10.38 23.62
N LYS A 373 1.36 9.96 24.68
CA LYS A 373 1.86 8.98 25.64
C LYS A 373 2.03 7.58 25.05
N LEU A 374 1.12 7.16 24.16
CA LEU A 374 1.24 5.87 23.48
C LEU A 374 2.45 5.84 22.53
N LEU A 375 2.69 6.91 21.79
CA LEU A 375 3.86 7.07 20.95
C LEU A 375 5.16 7.04 21.77
N ALA A 376 5.22 7.80 22.85
CA ALA A 376 6.36 7.83 23.76
C ALA A 376 6.66 6.48 24.42
N ALA A 377 5.63 5.64 24.68
CA ALA A 377 5.81 4.30 25.26
C ALA A 377 6.57 3.34 24.34
N LEU A 378 6.44 3.51 23.01
CA LEU A 378 7.21 2.78 22.00
C LEU A 378 8.45 3.56 21.52
N GLU A 379 8.78 4.64 22.21
CA GLU A 379 9.94 5.50 21.92
C GLU A 379 9.93 6.02 20.47
N TRP A 380 8.73 6.32 19.94
CA TRP A 380 8.60 7.00 18.66
C TRP A 380 9.10 8.46 18.78
N PRO A 381 9.85 9.00 17.82
CA PRO A 381 10.14 8.53 16.45
C PRO A 381 11.40 7.67 16.30
N GLY A 382 11.83 6.97 17.33
CA GLY A 382 13.03 6.14 17.35
C GLY A 382 14.22 6.84 18.02
N ASN A 383 15.35 6.12 18.11
CA ASN A 383 16.56 6.61 18.81
C ASN A 383 17.66 7.03 17.84
N ASP A 384 17.46 6.84 16.53
CA ASP A 384 18.45 7.18 15.52
C ASP A 384 18.38 8.66 15.15
N ALA A 385 19.46 9.17 14.56
CA ALA A 385 19.51 10.55 14.07
C ALA A 385 18.51 10.73 12.92
N LEU A 386 17.55 11.62 13.11
CA LEU A 386 16.58 11.97 12.08
C LEU A 386 17.22 12.89 11.03
N SER A 387 16.87 12.69 9.79
CA SER A 387 17.14 13.64 8.70
C SER A 387 16.37 14.95 8.91
N SER A 388 16.78 16.01 8.21
CA SER A 388 16.08 17.31 8.27
C SER A 388 14.60 17.18 7.90
N ARG A 389 14.26 16.34 6.91
CA ARG A 389 12.86 16.06 6.51
C ARG A 389 12.08 15.37 7.62
N GLU A 390 12.69 14.36 8.25
CA GLU A 390 12.04 13.62 9.34
C GLU A 390 11.82 14.49 10.58
N HIS A 391 12.77 15.39 10.91
CA HIS A 391 12.58 16.39 11.96
C HIS A 391 11.38 17.29 11.67
N GLN A 392 11.26 17.78 10.44
CA GLN A 392 10.12 18.60 10.01
C GLN A 392 8.81 17.82 10.08
N ALA A 393 8.81 16.52 9.70
CA ALA A 393 7.63 15.68 9.80
C ALA A 393 7.20 15.44 11.26
N VAL A 394 8.14 15.30 12.19
CA VAL A 394 7.82 15.21 13.63
C VAL A 394 7.23 16.52 14.15
N ALA A 395 7.80 17.66 13.78
CA ALA A 395 7.27 18.97 14.17
C ALA A 395 5.85 19.19 13.62
N GLU A 396 5.60 18.83 12.34
CA GLU A 396 4.27 18.90 11.75
C GLU A 396 3.27 17.92 12.40
N TRP A 397 3.75 16.76 12.87
CA TRP A 397 2.93 15.83 13.64
C TRP A 397 2.46 16.45 14.96
N ASP A 398 3.33 17.16 15.68
CA ASP A 398 2.97 17.86 16.93
C ASP A 398 1.96 18.98 16.65
N GLU A 399 2.12 19.69 15.53
CA GLU A 399 1.14 20.66 15.06
C GLU A 399 -0.20 20.00 14.70
N LEU A 400 -0.17 18.83 14.05
CA LEU A 400 -1.38 18.06 13.73
C LEU A 400 -2.12 17.65 15.02
N LEU A 401 -1.41 17.15 16.02
CA LEU A 401 -1.99 16.83 17.33
C LEU A 401 -2.57 18.07 18.02
N SER A 402 -1.94 19.23 17.85
CA SER A 402 -2.44 20.52 18.37
C SER A 402 -3.72 20.93 17.63
N ARG A 403 -3.74 20.83 16.30
CA ARG A 403 -4.95 21.09 15.48
C ARG A 403 -6.08 20.11 15.84
N PHE A 404 -5.75 18.82 16.04
CA PHE A 404 -6.73 17.83 16.50
C PHE A 404 -7.32 18.20 17.86
N ALA A 405 -6.51 18.70 18.80
CA ALA A 405 -6.98 19.16 20.12
C ALA A 405 -7.98 20.34 20.03
N THR A 406 -7.84 21.19 18.98
CA THR A 406 -8.79 22.32 18.78
C THR A 406 -10.20 21.88 18.36
N LEU A 407 -10.40 20.59 18.06
CA LEU A 407 -11.73 20.04 17.71
C LEU A 407 -12.65 19.84 18.94
N ASP A 408 -12.19 20.07 20.17
CA ASP A 408 -12.98 19.90 21.40
C ASP A 408 -14.39 20.48 21.31
N PRO A 409 -14.58 21.74 20.87
CA PRO A 409 -15.89 22.37 20.85
C PRO A 409 -16.86 21.72 19.85
N VAL A 410 -16.32 21.22 18.73
CA VAL A 410 -17.11 20.71 17.61
C VAL A 410 -17.40 19.21 17.75
N VAL A 411 -16.39 18.40 18.10
CA VAL A 411 -16.51 16.94 18.21
C VAL A 411 -17.05 16.52 19.57
N GLY A 412 -16.64 17.22 20.64
CA GLY A 412 -17.02 16.87 22.02
C GLY A 412 -16.45 15.53 22.48
N PRO A 413 -16.99 14.96 23.58
CA PRO A 413 -16.54 13.65 24.11
C PRO A 413 -16.88 12.51 23.14
N CYS A 414 -15.86 11.85 22.58
CA CYS A 414 -15.97 10.78 21.60
C CYS A 414 -15.22 9.53 22.04
N LYS A 415 -15.54 8.38 21.41
CA LYS A 415 -14.82 7.12 21.61
C LYS A 415 -13.46 7.14 20.90
N LEU A 416 -12.54 6.25 21.31
CA LEU A 416 -11.23 6.05 20.70
C LEU A 416 -11.31 5.93 19.16
N ALA A 417 -12.19 5.08 18.63
CA ALA A 417 -12.33 4.89 17.18
C ALA A 417 -12.68 6.18 16.44
N THR A 418 -13.57 7.01 17.00
CA THR A 418 -13.94 8.31 16.44
C THR A 418 -12.77 9.29 16.51
N ALA A 419 -12.05 9.32 17.63
CA ALA A 419 -10.88 10.19 17.82
C ALA A 419 -9.74 9.84 16.86
N LEU A 420 -9.43 8.54 16.73
CA LEU A 420 -8.40 8.06 15.81
C LEU A 420 -8.80 8.29 14.34
N GLY A 421 -10.06 8.03 13.98
CA GLY A 421 -10.58 8.31 12.64
C GLY A 421 -10.47 9.80 12.28
N ALA A 422 -10.78 10.70 13.22
CA ALA A 422 -10.62 12.14 13.01
C ALA A 422 -9.14 12.54 12.84
N LEU A 423 -8.23 11.98 13.63
CA LEU A 423 -6.80 12.22 13.47
C LEU A 423 -6.26 11.70 12.14
N GLN A 424 -6.67 10.48 11.72
CA GLN A 424 -6.31 9.91 10.42
C GLN A 424 -6.84 10.75 9.27
N GLN A 425 -8.07 11.27 9.39
CA GLN A 425 -8.64 12.17 8.39
C GLN A 425 -7.81 13.44 8.28
N LEU A 426 -7.49 14.10 9.39
CA LEU A 426 -6.63 15.30 9.41
C LEU A 426 -5.25 15.02 8.78
N ALA A 427 -4.63 13.89 9.10
CA ALA A 427 -3.35 13.48 8.51
C ALA A 427 -3.45 13.20 7.01
N SER A 428 -4.56 12.65 6.53
CA SER A 428 -4.77 12.36 5.10
C SER A 428 -5.07 13.61 4.26
N GLU A 429 -5.65 14.63 4.89
CA GLU A 429 -5.98 15.91 4.25
C GLU A 429 -4.81 16.89 4.30
N ALA A 430 -3.90 16.74 5.26
CA ALA A 430 -2.69 17.55 5.35
C ALA A 430 -1.71 17.15 4.24
N GLY A 431 -1.26 18.13 3.47
CA GLY A 431 -0.11 17.98 2.57
C GLY A 431 1.16 18.26 3.36
N PHE A 432 2.14 17.37 3.28
CA PHE A 432 3.44 17.59 3.88
C PHE A 432 4.48 17.94 2.83
N GLN A 433 5.10 19.10 2.99
CA GLN A 433 6.23 19.57 2.19
C GLN A 433 7.39 19.87 3.13
N SER A 434 8.54 19.23 2.88
CA SER A 434 9.76 19.71 3.54
C SER A 434 10.12 21.10 3.02
N GLU A 435 10.47 22.01 3.93
CA GLU A 435 10.99 23.32 3.56
C GLU A 435 12.34 23.18 2.88
N ASN A 436 12.33 23.27 1.56
CA ASN A 436 13.51 23.37 0.73
C ASN A 436 13.33 24.56 -0.21
N GLU A 437 13.92 25.67 0.10
CA GLU A 437 13.85 26.89 -0.70
C GLU A 437 15.00 26.96 -1.71
N GLY A 438 14.71 27.44 -2.91
CA GLY A 438 15.74 27.77 -3.91
C GLY A 438 16.11 26.67 -4.88
N GLN A 439 15.34 25.59 -4.96
CA GLN A 439 15.61 24.53 -5.95
C GLN A 439 15.40 25.04 -7.39
N PRO A 440 16.33 24.75 -8.33
CA PRO A 440 16.25 25.26 -9.69
C PRO A 440 15.06 24.67 -10.48
N VAL A 441 14.65 23.41 -10.20
CA VAL A 441 13.49 22.78 -10.82
C VAL A 441 12.30 22.78 -9.88
N GLN A 442 11.19 23.31 -10.34
CA GLN A 442 9.96 23.45 -9.56
C GLN A 442 8.83 22.68 -10.24
N VAL A 443 8.40 21.57 -9.65
CA VAL A 443 7.26 20.76 -10.09
C VAL A 443 6.00 21.20 -9.36
N MET A 444 4.90 21.47 -10.08
CA MET A 444 3.70 22.06 -9.51
C MET A 444 2.43 21.74 -10.28
N GLY A 445 1.28 21.94 -9.67
CA GLY A 445 -0.02 21.91 -10.34
C GLY A 445 -0.33 23.24 -11.07
N ILE A 446 -1.33 23.22 -11.96
CA ILE A 446 -1.73 24.40 -12.74
C ILE A 446 -2.09 25.62 -11.87
N PRO A 447 -2.87 25.49 -10.78
CA PRO A 447 -3.25 26.66 -9.97
C PRO A 447 -2.05 27.34 -9.31
N GLU A 448 -1.02 26.59 -8.98
CA GLU A 448 0.14 27.07 -8.22
C GLU A 448 1.09 27.92 -9.06
N THR A 449 0.95 27.89 -10.40
CA THR A 449 1.72 28.69 -11.33
C THR A 449 1.25 30.14 -11.42
N ALA A 450 0.10 30.45 -10.79
CA ALA A 450 -0.50 31.78 -10.91
C ALA A 450 0.42 32.87 -10.35
N GLY A 451 0.78 33.83 -11.20
CA GLY A 451 1.68 34.92 -10.89
C GLY A 451 3.18 34.60 -10.87
N LEU A 452 3.59 33.34 -11.08
CA LEU A 452 4.99 32.94 -11.14
C LEU A 452 5.54 33.13 -12.58
N GLY A 453 6.84 33.36 -12.69
CA GLY A 453 7.58 33.42 -13.95
C GLY A 453 8.77 32.47 -13.95
N PHE A 454 9.05 31.86 -15.10
CA PHE A 454 10.13 30.90 -15.32
C PHE A 454 10.96 31.32 -16.55
N ASP A 455 12.18 30.81 -16.66
CA ASP A 455 12.94 30.91 -17.88
C ASP A 455 12.50 29.83 -18.88
N TYR A 456 12.21 28.63 -18.34
CA TYR A 456 11.81 27.44 -19.07
C TYR A 456 10.61 26.78 -18.38
N LEU A 457 9.62 26.32 -19.18
CA LEU A 457 8.41 25.69 -18.66
C LEU A 457 8.08 24.42 -19.42
N TRP A 458 7.76 23.35 -18.70
CA TRP A 458 7.18 22.12 -19.24
C TRP A 458 5.77 21.92 -18.68
N LEU A 459 4.79 21.73 -19.60
CA LEU A 459 3.40 21.45 -19.24
C LEU A 459 3.10 19.98 -19.55
N ALA A 460 2.95 19.13 -18.55
CA ALA A 460 2.71 17.70 -18.66
C ALA A 460 1.24 17.31 -18.40
N GLY A 461 0.80 16.22 -19.02
CA GLY A 461 -0.55 15.68 -18.86
C GLY A 461 -1.61 16.44 -19.64
N MET A 462 -1.25 17.13 -20.73
CA MET A 462 -2.16 17.99 -21.50
C MET A 462 -2.97 17.18 -22.53
N THR A 463 -3.77 16.23 -22.03
CA THR A 463 -4.71 15.44 -22.84
C THR A 463 -6.07 16.13 -22.96
N ASP A 464 -6.89 15.71 -23.93
CA ASP A 464 -8.28 16.19 -24.11
C ASP A 464 -9.22 15.82 -22.95
N GLU A 465 -8.81 14.89 -22.11
CA GLU A 465 -9.56 14.50 -20.90
C GLU A 465 -9.17 15.30 -19.67
N ALA A 466 -7.88 15.68 -19.57
CA ALA A 466 -7.35 16.40 -18.41
C ALA A 466 -7.50 17.93 -18.57
N TRP A 467 -7.43 18.44 -19.80
CA TRP A 467 -7.47 19.88 -20.07
C TRP A 467 -8.15 20.22 -21.41
N PRO A 468 -9.31 20.94 -21.43
CA PRO A 468 -10.07 21.46 -20.26
C PRO A 468 -10.58 20.37 -19.35
N ARG A 469 -10.74 20.68 -18.07
CA ARG A 469 -11.31 19.73 -17.10
C ARG A 469 -12.77 19.44 -17.43
N ARG A 470 -13.20 18.22 -17.16
CA ARG A 470 -14.61 17.84 -17.29
C ARG A 470 -15.45 18.57 -16.27
N PRO A 471 -16.69 18.98 -16.63
CA PRO A 471 -17.65 19.50 -15.66
C PRO A 471 -17.86 18.48 -14.52
N ASN A 472 -17.94 19.00 -13.31
CA ASN A 472 -18.30 18.23 -12.11
C ASN A 472 -19.02 19.17 -11.14
N PRO A 473 -20.30 19.50 -11.43
CA PRO A 473 -21.05 20.40 -10.58
C PRO A 473 -21.26 19.81 -9.19
N ASN A 474 -21.40 20.68 -8.18
CA ASN A 474 -21.67 20.25 -6.83
C ASN A 474 -23.06 19.58 -6.74
N PRO A 475 -23.17 18.34 -6.18
CA PRO A 475 -24.44 17.59 -6.17
C PRO A 475 -25.54 18.26 -5.33
N PHE A 476 -25.17 19.02 -4.31
CA PHE A 476 -26.13 19.66 -3.40
C PHE A 476 -26.67 21.00 -3.90
N LEU A 477 -26.16 21.53 -5.00
CA LEU A 477 -26.63 22.78 -5.60
C LEU A 477 -27.44 22.49 -6.87
N PRO A 478 -28.63 23.11 -7.05
CA PRO A 478 -29.41 22.95 -8.26
C PRO A 478 -28.62 23.26 -9.51
N ILE A 479 -28.61 22.36 -10.47
CA ILE A 479 -27.76 22.48 -11.68
C ILE A 479 -28.05 23.73 -12.50
N ASN A 480 -29.33 24.14 -12.55
CA ASN A 480 -29.77 25.34 -13.25
C ASN A 480 -29.19 26.61 -12.60
N MET A 481 -29.14 26.63 -11.26
CA MET A 481 -28.53 27.72 -10.50
C MET A 481 -27.01 27.78 -10.77
N GLN A 482 -26.31 26.65 -10.74
CA GLN A 482 -24.89 26.59 -11.03
C GLN A 482 -24.55 27.10 -12.43
N ARG A 483 -25.36 26.66 -13.43
CA ARG A 483 -25.19 27.09 -14.84
C ARG A 483 -25.47 28.56 -15.05
N SER A 484 -26.56 29.08 -14.50
CA SER A 484 -26.93 30.49 -14.69
C SER A 484 -25.94 31.45 -14.01
N ALA A 485 -25.40 31.08 -12.84
CA ALA A 485 -24.42 31.86 -12.13
C ALA A 485 -22.97 31.64 -12.65
N GLY A 486 -22.74 30.71 -13.57
CA GLY A 486 -21.44 30.45 -14.13
C GLY A 486 -20.43 29.88 -13.11
N LEU A 487 -20.89 29.02 -12.20
CA LEU A 487 -20.04 28.45 -11.18
C LEU A 487 -18.90 27.62 -11.79
N PRO A 488 -17.76 27.51 -11.12
CA PRO A 488 -16.70 26.59 -11.52
C PRO A 488 -17.24 25.18 -11.71
N ARG A 489 -16.76 24.49 -12.74
CA ARG A 489 -17.12 23.11 -13.10
C ARG A 489 -18.60 22.87 -13.43
N SER A 490 -19.41 23.89 -13.57
CA SER A 490 -20.84 23.76 -13.85
C SER A 490 -21.16 23.34 -15.28
N THR A 491 -20.36 23.74 -16.27
CA THR A 491 -20.57 23.43 -17.70
C THR A 491 -19.24 23.28 -18.45
N ALA A 492 -19.26 22.52 -19.56
CA ALA A 492 -18.10 22.37 -20.43
C ALA A 492 -17.65 23.72 -21.03
N ARG A 493 -18.59 24.61 -21.35
CA ARG A 493 -18.28 25.97 -21.84
C ARG A 493 -17.48 26.76 -20.81
N ARG A 494 -17.94 26.71 -19.56
CA ARG A 494 -17.30 27.42 -18.44
C ARG A 494 -15.86 26.94 -18.22
N GLU A 495 -15.67 25.60 -18.27
CA GLU A 495 -14.33 24.99 -18.11
C GLU A 495 -13.42 25.30 -19.30
N LEU A 496 -13.97 25.33 -20.52
CA LEU A 496 -13.22 25.76 -21.71
C LEU A 496 -12.76 27.23 -21.58
N ASP A 497 -13.68 28.13 -21.23
CA ASP A 497 -13.35 29.57 -21.08
C ASP A 497 -12.28 29.78 -19.99
N TYR A 498 -12.34 29.02 -18.88
CA TYR A 498 -11.30 29.03 -17.86
C TYR A 498 -9.98 28.51 -18.39
N ALA A 499 -10.02 27.35 -19.09
CA ALA A 499 -8.82 26.73 -19.66
C ALA A 499 -8.13 27.62 -20.70
N VAL A 500 -8.87 28.29 -21.55
CA VAL A 500 -8.33 29.22 -22.55
C VAL A 500 -7.55 30.38 -21.88
N ARG A 501 -8.14 31.01 -20.86
CA ARG A 501 -7.47 32.08 -20.09
C ARG A 501 -6.21 31.58 -19.39
N THR A 502 -6.32 30.45 -18.70
CA THR A 502 -5.20 29.86 -17.96
C THR A 502 -4.10 29.38 -18.91
N THR A 503 -4.44 28.77 -20.04
CA THR A 503 -3.46 28.37 -21.09
C THR A 503 -2.72 29.58 -21.62
N SER A 504 -3.41 30.67 -21.96
CA SER A 504 -2.76 31.92 -22.39
C SER A 504 -1.76 32.43 -21.33
N ARG A 505 -2.11 32.37 -20.05
CA ARG A 505 -1.20 32.74 -18.95
C ARG A 505 0.00 31.79 -18.87
N LEU A 506 -0.22 30.48 -18.92
CA LEU A 506 0.84 29.45 -18.86
C LEU A 506 1.85 29.61 -20.00
N LEU A 507 1.38 29.81 -21.22
CA LEU A 507 2.25 30.03 -22.38
C LEU A 507 3.09 31.30 -22.23
N ASN A 508 2.62 32.31 -21.51
CA ASN A 508 3.36 33.56 -21.25
C ASN A 508 4.27 33.51 -20.00
N CYS A 509 4.22 32.45 -19.20
CA CYS A 509 5.05 32.33 -18.00
C CYS A 509 6.55 32.16 -18.27
N ALA A 510 6.92 31.62 -19.45
CA ALA A 510 8.31 31.37 -19.82
C ALA A 510 8.59 31.74 -21.29
N ALA A 511 9.87 31.98 -21.63
CA ALA A 511 10.28 32.23 -23.02
C ALA A 511 10.24 30.92 -23.86
N THR A 512 10.51 29.78 -23.26
CA THR A 512 10.45 28.47 -23.91
C THR A 512 9.46 27.60 -23.14
N VAL A 513 8.45 27.10 -23.83
CA VAL A 513 7.40 26.23 -23.28
C VAL A 513 7.33 24.94 -24.06
N VAL A 514 7.39 23.82 -23.35
CA VAL A 514 7.11 22.50 -23.93
C VAL A 514 5.79 22.03 -23.35
N VAL A 515 4.90 21.60 -24.21
CA VAL A 515 3.61 21.01 -23.84
C VAL A 515 3.66 19.53 -24.17
N SER A 516 3.36 18.66 -23.26
CA SER A 516 3.37 17.22 -23.49
C SER A 516 2.07 16.54 -23.11
N TYR A 517 1.85 15.39 -23.71
CA TYR A 517 0.73 14.52 -23.40
C TYR A 517 1.14 13.06 -23.62
N ALA A 518 0.55 12.16 -22.83
CA ALA A 518 0.67 10.72 -23.03
C ALA A 518 -0.24 10.27 -24.18
N GLU A 519 0.27 9.49 -25.14
CA GLU A 519 -0.52 8.93 -26.24
C GLU A 519 -1.38 7.74 -25.79
N ARG A 520 -1.01 7.11 -24.65
CA ARG A 520 -1.70 5.95 -24.11
C ARG A 520 -1.80 5.99 -22.58
N ASP A 521 -2.89 5.42 -22.09
CA ASP A 521 -3.09 5.03 -20.69
C ASP A 521 -3.50 3.55 -20.70
N GLN A 522 -2.54 2.67 -20.44
CA GLN A 522 -2.66 1.22 -20.67
C GLN A 522 -3.05 0.93 -22.14
N ASP A 523 -4.21 0.31 -22.36
CA ASP A 523 -4.72 -0.02 -23.71
C ASP A 523 -5.51 1.13 -24.36
N ARG A 524 -5.73 2.23 -23.65
CA ARG A 524 -6.54 3.36 -24.11
C ARG A 524 -5.67 4.40 -24.81
N VAL A 525 -6.07 4.77 -26.04
CA VAL A 525 -5.42 5.84 -26.80
C VAL A 525 -5.95 7.20 -26.34
N LEU A 526 -5.05 8.10 -25.98
CA LEU A 526 -5.32 9.48 -25.59
C LEU A 526 -5.00 10.45 -26.71
N ARG A 527 -5.58 11.64 -26.64
CA ARG A 527 -5.35 12.72 -27.62
C ARG A 527 -4.82 13.96 -26.93
N PRO A 528 -4.07 14.82 -27.62
CA PRO A 528 -3.67 16.09 -27.05
C PRO A 528 -4.89 16.99 -26.80
N SER A 529 -4.78 17.83 -25.79
CA SER A 529 -5.78 18.88 -25.56
C SER A 529 -5.97 19.75 -26.82
N PRO A 530 -7.24 20.07 -27.18
CA PRO A 530 -7.53 20.89 -28.36
C PRO A 530 -6.91 22.29 -28.31
N LEU A 531 -6.48 22.76 -27.13
CA LEU A 531 -5.85 24.06 -26.95
C LEU A 531 -4.38 24.12 -27.43
N PHE A 532 -3.78 22.97 -27.78
CA PHE A 532 -2.36 22.88 -28.14
C PHE A 532 -2.12 22.19 -29.49
N THR A 533 -3.15 21.86 -30.25
CA THR A 533 -3.05 21.14 -31.53
C THR A 533 -2.33 21.90 -32.62
N GLU A 534 -2.30 23.24 -32.52
CA GLU A 534 -1.64 24.13 -33.47
C GLU A 534 -0.12 24.30 -33.22
N LEU A 535 0.40 23.73 -32.14
CA LEU A 535 1.82 23.84 -31.82
C LEU A 535 2.68 22.90 -32.69
N ASP A 536 3.88 23.37 -33.06
CA ASP A 536 4.87 22.55 -33.75
C ASP A 536 5.27 21.33 -32.91
N ARG A 537 5.30 20.15 -33.52
CA ARG A 537 5.70 18.91 -32.83
C ARG A 537 7.21 18.87 -32.65
N ARG A 538 7.61 18.34 -31.48
CA ARG A 538 8.99 18.00 -31.17
C ARG A 538 9.05 16.58 -30.61
N ASP A 539 10.18 15.90 -30.81
CA ASP A 539 10.43 14.60 -30.17
C ASP A 539 10.80 14.80 -28.70
N PRO A 540 10.45 13.82 -27.83
CA PRO A 540 10.92 13.82 -26.45
C PRO A 540 12.45 13.74 -26.40
N PRO A 541 13.07 14.25 -25.32
CA PRO A 541 14.51 14.06 -25.09
C PRO A 541 14.87 12.59 -25.13
N ALA A 542 16.07 12.29 -25.63
CA ALA A 542 16.56 10.91 -25.61
C ALA A 542 16.71 10.44 -24.16
N SER A 543 16.07 9.32 -23.83
CA SER A 543 16.17 8.76 -22.49
C SER A 543 17.62 8.35 -22.18
N ARG A 544 18.23 9.01 -21.21
CA ARG A 544 19.56 8.67 -20.70
C ARG A 544 19.45 7.62 -19.59
N THR A 545 18.62 6.60 -19.80
CA THR A 545 18.40 5.54 -18.79
C THR A 545 19.64 4.71 -18.45
N ASN A 546 20.71 4.86 -19.23
CA ASN A 546 21.99 4.20 -18.97
C ASN A 546 22.90 5.10 -18.12
N PHE A 547 22.70 5.12 -16.82
CA PHE A 547 23.65 5.70 -15.84
C PHE A 547 25.00 4.95 -15.83
N TRP A 548 25.05 3.80 -16.45
CA TRP A 548 26.30 3.04 -16.59
C TRP A 548 26.98 3.49 -17.87
N PRO A 549 28.25 3.90 -17.80
CA PRO A 549 28.99 4.22 -19.00
C PRO A 549 28.93 3.02 -19.94
N ALA A 550 28.50 3.25 -21.18
CA ALA A 550 28.38 2.21 -22.21
C ALA A 550 29.72 1.45 -22.49
N ALA A 551 30.81 1.88 -21.86
CA ALA A 551 32.13 1.32 -22.00
C ALA A 551 32.49 0.24 -20.95
N VAL A 552 31.64 -0.06 -19.99
CA VAL A 552 31.93 -1.16 -19.05
C VAL A 552 31.50 -2.46 -19.69
N ALA A 553 32.47 -3.19 -20.25
CA ALA A 553 32.25 -4.58 -20.66
C ALA A 553 32.01 -5.42 -19.40
N LEU A 554 30.75 -5.83 -19.19
CA LEU A 554 30.42 -6.75 -18.13
C LEU A 554 30.92 -8.14 -18.51
N ALA A 555 31.75 -8.74 -17.64
CA ALA A 555 32.09 -10.17 -17.77
C ALA A 555 30.89 -11.00 -17.35
N THR A 556 30.43 -11.87 -18.22
CA THR A 556 29.41 -12.86 -17.86
C THR A 556 30.09 -14.02 -17.14
N VAL A 557 29.74 -14.25 -15.88
CA VAL A 557 30.23 -15.37 -15.08
C VAL A 557 29.09 -16.38 -14.92
N HIS A 558 29.31 -17.59 -15.40
CA HIS A 558 28.40 -18.70 -15.17
C HIS A 558 28.85 -19.45 -13.90
N ASP A 559 28.18 -19.15 -12.79
CA ASP A 559 28.40 -19.85 -11.52
C ASP A 559 27.32 -20.91 -11.32
N SER A 560 27.60 -22.13 -11.73
CA SER A 560 26.68 -23.27 -11.70
C SER A 560 26.95 -24.23 -10.55
N THR A 561 28.00 -23.99 -9.73
CA THR A 561 28.45 -24.95 -8.72
C THR A 561 28.62 -24.25 -7.37
N GLY A 562 27.81 -24.67 -6.40
CA GLY A 562 27.98 -24.26 -5.00
C GLY A 562 29.09 -25.10 -4.31
N PRO A 563 29.50 -24.71 -3.09
CA PRO A 563 30.45 -25.52 -2.33
C PRO A 563 29.84 -26.90 -2.02
N PRO A 564 30.62 -27.99 -1.99
CA PRO A 564 30.12 -29.32 -1.57
C PRO A 564 29.49 -29.29 -0.19
N VAL A 565 28.55 -30.18 0.07
CA VAL A 565 27.92 -30.31 1.40
C VAL A 565 28.97 -30.88 2.38
N ALA A 566 29.16 -30.20 3.52
CA ALA A 566 30.03 -30.69 4.57
C ALA A 566 29.57 -32.04 5.13
N GLN A 567 30.48 -32.94 5.49
CA GLN A 567 30.17 -34.31 5.92
C GLN A 567 29.30 -34.38 7.20
N ASP A 568 29.36 -33.37 8.05
CA ASP A 568 28.61 -33.22 9.29
C ASP A 568 27.26 -32.46 9.12
N PHE A 569 27.00 -31.94 7.91
CA PHE A 569 25.77 -31.21 7.63
C PHE A 569 24.63 -32.14 7.31
N VAL A 570 23.61 -32.13 8.15
CA VAL A 570 22.33 -32.83 7.89
C VAL A 570 21.32 -31.84 7.32
N PRO A 571 21.03 -31.91 6.01
CA PRO A 571 20.11 -30.96 5.39
C PRO A 571 18.68 -31.14 5.92
N ARG A 572 18.03 -30.02 6.22
CA ARG A 572 16.61 -29.98 6.61
C ARG A 572 15.76 -29.88 5.35
N GLY A 573 14.87 -30.85 5.13
CA GLY A 573 13.99 -30.82 3.95
C GLY A 573 13.36 -32.15 3.62
N GLY A 574 13.87 -33.25 4.20
CA GLY A 574 13.34 -34.59 3.94
C GLY A 574 13.42 -34.96 2.45
N THR A 575 12.40 -35.65 1.95
CA THR A 575 12.25 -36.03 0.53
C THR A 575 12.22 -34.84 -0.42
N ARG A 576 11.84 -33.63 0.07
CA ARG A 576 11.81 -32.38 -0.73
C ARG A 576 13.19 -32.02 -1.29
N ILE A 577 14.30 -32.46 -0.65
CA ILE A 577 15.65 -32.21 -1.16
C ILE A 577 15.76 -32.79 -2.58
N LEU A 578 15.39 -34.04 -2.76
CA LEU A 578 15.47 -34.74 -4.04
C LEU A 578 14.38 -34.29 -5.02
N GLU A 579 13.20 -33.92 -4.52
CA GLU A 579 12.15 -33.31 -5.34
C GLU A 579 12.63 -32.00 -5.97
N LEU A 580 13.23 -31.11 -5.19
CA LEU A 580 13.73 -29.85 -5.69
C LEU A 580 14.92 -30.03 -6.62
N GLN A 581 15.84 -30.97 -6.30
CA GLN A 581 16.97 -31.30 -7.16
C GLN A 581 16.51 -31.83 -8.51
N ALA A 582 15.45 -32.66 -8.53
CA ALA A 582 14.85 -33.14 -9.76
C ALA A 582 14.16 -32.01 -10.56
N LYS A 583 13.46 -31.09 -9.90
CA LYS A 583 12.80 -29.94 -10.55
C LYS A 583 13.78 -28.91 -11.10
N CYS A 584 14.78 -28.50 -10.30
CA CYS A 584 15.81 -27.54 -10.69
C CYS A 584 16.95 -27.56 -9.65
N PRO A 585 18.20 -27.90 -10.00
CA PRO A 585 19.33 -27.93 -9.06
C PRO A 585 19.52 -26.61 -8.32
N PHE A 586 19.42 -25.48 -9.02
CA PHE A 586 19.48 -24.15 -8.38
C PHE A 586 18.41 -24.00 -7.30
N ARG A 587 17.21 -24.51 -7.54
CA ARG A 587 16.10 -24.41 -6.57
C ARG A 587 16.41 -25.21 -5.30
N ALA A 588 16.95 -26.40 -5.44
CA ALA A 588 17.39 -27.21 -4.30
C ALA A 588 18.50 -26.49 -3.50
N PHE A 589 19.49 -25.95 -4.19
CA PHE A 589 20.57 -25.17 -3.57
C PHE A 589 20.02 -23.94 -2.82
N ALA A 590 19.20 -23.12 -3.49
CA ALA A 590 18.66 -21.89 -2.91
C ALA A 590 17.72 -22.17 -1.72
N GLU A 591 16.72 -23.03 -1.87
CA GLU A 591 15.72 -23.29 -0.82
C GLU A 591 16.28 -24.10 0.37
N ILE A 592 17.12 -25.10 0.12
CA ILE A 592 17.61 -26.02 1.18
C ILE A 592 18.90 -25.53 1.82
N ARG A 593 19.86 -25.05 1.04
CA ARG A 593 21.18 -24.67 1.54
C ARG A 593 21.29 -23.20 1.93
N LEU A 594 20.70 -22.31 1.13
CA LEU A 594 20.68 -20.87 1.42
C LEU A 594 19.48 -20.44 2.24
N GLY A 595 18.44 -21.29 2.37
CA GLY A 595 17.21 -20.94 3.08
C GLY A 595 16.36 -19.88 2.37
N ALA A 596 16.58 -19.67 1.06
CA ALA A 596 15.82 -18.71 0.27
C ALA A 596 14.36 -19.16 0.12
N ARG A 597 13.47 -18.47 0.83
CA ARG A 597 12.01 -18.73 0.79
C ARG A 597 11.29 -17.40 0.63
N SER A 598 10.21 -17.41 -0.16
CA SER A 598 9.31 -16.27 -0.20
C SER A 598 8.62 -16.08 1.15
N LEU A 599 8.32 -14.83 1.49
CA LEU A 599 7.41 -14.54 2.59
C LEU A 599 6.01 -15.01 2.21
N GLU A 600 5.36 -15.73 3.12
CA GLU A 600 4.00 -16.16 2.90
C GLU A 600 3.06 -14.94 2.99
N VAL A 601 2.20 -14.81 1.97
CA VAL A 601 1.17 -13.76 1.93
C VAL A 601 -0.02 -14.24 2.73
N SER A 602 -0.52 -13.41 3.63
CA SER A 602 -1.73 -13.69 4.40
C SER A 602 -2.93 -13.79 3.45
N GLN A 603 -3.68 -14.89 3.56
CA GLN A 603 -4.92 -15.11 2.83
C GLN A 603 -6.05 -15.33 3.83
N ALA A 604 -7.25 -14.86 3.48
CA ALA A 604 -8.44 -15.14 4.27
C ALA A 604 -8.79 -16.63 4.18
N GLY A 605 -8.93 -17.31 5.33
CA GLY A 605 -9.21 -18.74 5.39
C GLY A 605 -7.97 -19.63 5.30
N LEU A 606 -8.18 -20.91 5.00
CA LEU A 606 -7.11 -21.90 4.92
C LEU A 606 -6.63 -22.08 3.47
N ASN A 607 -5.34 -22.01 3.27
CA ASN A 607 -4.74 -22.32 1.97
C ASN A 607 -4.72 -23.82 1.68
N ALA A 608 -4.41 -24.21 0.44
CA ALA A 608 -4.41 -25.62 0.01
C ALA A 608 -3.48 -26.52 0.84
N ARG A 609 -2.32 -25.99 1.26
CA ARG A 609 -1.36 -26.70 2.10
C ARG A 609 -1.90 -26.94 3.50
N ASP A 610 -2.59 -25.95 4.10
CA ASP A 610 -3.19 -26.07 5.41
C ASP A 610 -4.32 -27.08 5.42
N ARG A 611 -5.15 -27.06 4.37
CA ARG A 611 -6.22 -28.06 4.17
C ARG A 611 -5.67 -29.48 4.05
N GLY A 612 -4.61 -29.66 3.25
CA GLY A 612 -3.92 -30.94 3.14
C GLY A 612 -3.37 -31.42 4.49
N SER A 613 -2.64 -30.56 5.21
CA SER A 613 -2.08 -30.89 6.52
C SER A 613 -3.16 -31.25 7.56
N LEU A 614 -4.30 -30.55 7.57
CA LEU A 614 -5.42 -30.91 8.46
C LEU A 614 -5.97 -32.29 8.15
N LEU A 615 -6.16 -32.62 6.87
CA LEU A 615 -6.64 -33.93 6.46
C LEU A 615 -5.70 -35.06 6.93
N HIS A 616 -4.37 -34.89 6.76
CA HIS A 616 -3.39 -35.86 7.25
C HIS A 616 -3.51 -36.08 8.77
N ILE A 617 -3.59 -35.01 9.56
CA ILE A 617 -3.74 -35.13 11.01
C ILE A 617 -5.08 -35.79 11.40
N VAL A 618 -6.16 -35.51 10.68
CA VAL A 618 -7.45 -36.18 10.92
C VAL A 618 -7.36 -37.67 10.63
N LEU A 619 -6.75 -38.05 9.50
CA LEU A 619 -6.57 -39.47 9.12
C LEU A 619 -5.67 -40.22 10.12
N GLU A 620 -4.60 -39.56 10.60
CA GLU A 620 -3.78 -40.08 11.69
C GLU A 620 -4.62 -40.40 12.95
N HIS A 621 -5.45 -39.45 13.39
CA HIS A 621 -6.32 -39.69 14.57
C HIS A 621 -7.36 -40.78 14.35
N VAL A 622 -7.96 -40.83 13.16
CA VAL A 622 -8.93 -41.86 12.79
C VAL A 622 -8.28 -43.26 12.82
N TRP A 623 -7.15 -43.43 12.17
CA TRP A 623 -6.49 -44.75 12.10
C TRP A 623 -5.77 -45.15 13.39
N THR A 624 -5.35 -44.19 14.20
CA THR A 624 -4.88 -44.43 15.57
C THR A 624 -6.01 -45.06 16.44
N SER A 625 -7.25 -44.64 16.19
CA SER A 625 -8.42 -45.17 16.91
C SER A 625 -8.88 -46.50 16.35
N LEU A 626 -8.83 -46.73 15.05
CA LEU A 626 -9.37 -47.90 14.39
C LEU A 626 -8.38 -49.07 14.32
N VAL A 627 -7.13 -48.80 14.03
CA VAL A 627 -6.00 -49.74 13.90
C VAL A 627 -6.17 -50.76 12.79
N THR A 628 -7.34 -51.42 12.66
CA THR A 628 -7.60 -52.47 11.66
C THR A 628 -8.84 -52.17 10.84
N GLN A 629 -8.87 -52.68 9.59
CA GLN A 629 -10.08 -52.67 8.77
C GLN A 629 -11.28 -53.35 9.44
N SER A 630 -11.06 -54.47 10.14
CA SER A 630 -12.12 -55.18 10.84
C SER A 630 -12.74 -54.35 11.99
N ALA A 631 -11.95 -53.61 12.73
CA ALA A 631 -12.47 -52.66 13.74
C ALA A 631 -13.33 -51.59 13.09
N MET A 632 -12.89 -51.02 11.96
CA MET A 632 -13.67 -50.04 11.19
C MET A 632 -15.01 -50.63 10.70
N LYS A 633 -15.01 -51.85 10.18
CA LYS A 633 -16.22 -52.53 9.68
C LYS A 633 -17.21 -52.93 10.81
N ALA A 634 -16.74 -53.04 12.04
CA ALA A 634 -17.57 -53.40 13.20
C ALA A 634 -18.34 -52.19 13.75
N LEU A 635 -17.93 -50.93 13.42
CA LEU A 635 -18.61 -49.74 13.92
C LEU A 635 -19.89 -49.45 13.12
N THR A 636 -20.88 -48.94 13.81
CA THR A 636 -22.05 -48.28 13.21
C THR A 636 -21.63 -46.97 12.54
N ASP A 637 -22.47 -46.45 11.65
CA ASP A 637 -22.18 -45.19 10.97
C ASP A 637 -22.09 -44.02 11.97
N ASP A 638 -22.93 -43.99 13.00
CA ASP A 638 -22.89 -42.97 14.09
C ASP A 638 -21.59 -43.02 14.90
N GLU A 639 -21.12 -44.24 15.21
CA GLU A 639 -19.86 -44.46 15.95
C GLU A 639 -18.67 -44.02 15.09
N LEU A 640 -18.71 -44.32 13.79
CA LEU A 640 -17.67 -43.91 12.85
C LEU A 640 -17.66 -42.37 12.69
N GLU A 641 -18.83 -41.73 12.57
CA GLU A 641 -18.93 -40.27 12.56
C GLU A 641 -18.35 -39.65 13.83
N ASN A 642 -18.58 -40.22 14.99
CA ASN A 642 -18.01 -39.74 16.24
C ASN A 642 -16.48 -39.84 16.27
N VAL A 643 -15.90 -40.90 15.70
CA VAL A 643 -14.44 -41.05 15.56
C VAL A 643 -13.89 -39.95 14.65
N ILE A 644 -14.52 -39.70 13.49
CA ILE A 644 -14.13 -38.65 12.54
C ILE A 644 -14.19 -37.27 13.20
N ARG A 645 -15.29 -36.96 13.89
CA ARG A 645 -15.47 -35.66 14.57
C ARG A 645 -14.42 -35.41 15.64
N LYS A 646 -14.10 -36.42 16.46
CA LYS A 646 -12.99 -36.35 17.43
C LYS A 646 -11.64 -36.10 16.75
N GLY A 647 -11.41 -36.77 15.61
CA GLY A 647 -10.21 -36.56 14.80
C GLY A 647 -10.11 -35.11 14.28
N ILE A 648 -11.20 -34.56 13.75
CA ILE A 648 -11.27 -33.17 13.30
C ILE A 648 -10.99 -32.18 14.44
N GLU A 649 -11.64 -32.36 15.59
CA GLU A 649 -11.40 -31.50 16.76
C GLU A 649 -9.95 -31.60 17.25
N GLY A 650 -9.39 -32.82 17.23
CA GLY A 650 -7.99 -33.07 17.58
C GLY A 650 -7.03 -32.37 16.63
N ALA A 651 -7.28 -32.46 15.35
CA ALA A 651 -6.46 -31.83 14.30
C ALA A 651 -6.44 -30.29 14.41
N PHE A 652 -7.60 -29.67 14.59
CA PHE A 652 -7.65 -28.21 14.81
C PHE A 652 -6.92 -27.79 16.08
N ARG A 653 -7.04 -28.55 17.19
CA ARG A 653 -6.30 -28.27 18.42
C ARG A 653 -4.78 -28.48 18.30
N HIS A 654 -4.38 -29.45 17.50
CA HIS A 654 -2.96 -29.73 17.27
C HIS A 654 -2.29 -28.67 16.40
N LYS A 655 -2.95 -28.27 15.30
CA LYS A 655 -2.37 -27.36 14.31
C LYS A 655 -2.42 -25.89 14.71
N TYR A 656 -3.48 -25.47 15.44
CA TYR A 656 -3.71 -24.09 15.76
C TYR A 656 -3.65 -23.85 17.27
N HIS A 657 -3.08 -22.70 17.67
CA HIS A 657 -2.96 -22.33 19.07
C HIS A 657 -4.34 -21.96 19.68
N LYS A 658 -4.43 -21.98 20.99
CA LYS A 658 -5.62 -21.55 21.72
C LYS A 658 -5.85 -20.07 21.46
N GLY A 659 -7.02 -19.72 20.95
CA GLY A 659 -7.38 -18.36 20.52
C GLY A 659 -7.45 -18.17 19.00
N ALA A 660 -6.93 -19.11 18.20
CA ALA A 660 -7.24 -19.13 16.77
C ALA A 660 -8.73 -19.40 16.56
N PHE A 661 -9.33 -18.73 15.57
CA PHE A 661 -10.76 -18.84 15.26
C PHE A 661 -11.70 -18.24 16.34
N GLU A 662 -11.28 -17.21 17.04
CA GLU A 662 -12.12 -16.52 18.02
C GLU A 662 -13.08 -15.50 17.39
N ASP A 663 -12.72 -14.89 16.26
CA ASP A 663 -13.64 -14.00 15.56
C ASP A 663 -14.76 -14.76 14.82
N SER A 664 -15.80 -14.05 14.41
CA SER A 664 -16.98 -14.68 13.78
C SER A 664 -16.64 -15.28 12.43
N PHE A 665 -15.79 -14.63 11.64
CA PHE A 665 -15.38 -15.09 10.31
C PHE A 665 -14.52 -16.35 10.42
N GLU A 666 -13.54 -16.33 11.29
CA GLU A 666 -12.65 -17.49 11.50
C GLU A 666 -13.40 -18.72 12.04
N ARG A 667 -14.42 -18.52 12.88
CA ARG A 667 -15.30 -19.61 13.33
C ARG A 667 -16.08 -20.24 12.19
N GLU A 668 -16.66 -19.43 11.30
CA GLU A 668 -17.37 -19.93 10.12
C GLU A 668 -16.43 -20.67 9.16
N VAL A 669 -15.24 -20.17 8.92
CA VAL A 669 -14.21 -20.87 8.14
C VAL A 669 -13.90 -22.23 8.73
N ARG A 670 -13.74 -22.34 10.05
CA ARG A 670 -13.51 -23.60 10.76
C ARG A 670 -14.67 -24.57 10.60
N LEU A 671 -15.92 -24.10 10.72
CA LEU A 671 -17.11 -24.95 10.57
C LEU A 671 -17.22 -25.50 9.15
N ILE A 672 -17.02 -24.63 8.14
CA ILE A 672 -17.04 -25.04 6.72
C ILE A 672 -15.95 -26.09 6.44
N GLU A 673 -14.72 -25.86 6.88
CA GLU A 673 -13.63 -26.82 6.67
C GLU A 673 -13.81 -28.11 7.45
N ALA A 674 -14.37 -28.06 8.66
CA ALA A 674 -14.71 -29.27 9.42
C ALA A 674 -15.73 -30.13 8.66
N GLY A 675 -16.81 -29.52 8.16
CA GLY A 675 -17.82 -30.21 7.34
C GLY A 675 -17.24 -30.79 6.05
N ARG A 676 -16.37 -30.05 5.36
CA ARG A 676 -15.66 -30.52 4.16
C ARG A 676 -14.79 -31.74 4.46
N ILE A 677 -13.98 -31.68 5.53
CA ILE A 677 -13.11 -32.79 5.92
C ILE A 677 -13.94 -34.02 6.35
N GLU A 678 -15.03 -33.82 7.08
CA GLU A 678 -15.93 -34.91 7.47
C GLU A 678 -16.47 -35.65 6.25
N THR A 679 -16.93 -34.92 5.23
CA THR A 679 -17.41 -35.53 3.97
C THR A 679 -16.31 -36.32 3.26
N LEU A 680 -15.12 -35.71 3.09
CA LEU A 680 -13.98 -36.37 2.44
C LEU A 680 -13.53 -37.64 3.16
N VAL A 681 -13.46 -37.62 4.50
CA VAL A 681 -13.04 -38.78 5.28
C VAL A 681 -14.08 -39.87 5.24
N LYS A 682 -15.37 -39.57 5.22
CA LYS A 682 -16.45 -40.56 5.02
C LYS A 682 -16.35 -41.24 3.65
N GLU A 683 -16.17 -40.46 2.59
CA GLU A 683 -15.97 -41.00 1.24
C GLU A 683 -14.73 -41.88 1.18
N TRP A 684 -13.62 -41.46 1.74
CA TRP A 684 -12.39 -42.22 1.81
C TRP A 684 -12.55 -43.54 2.57
N LEU A 685 -13.18 -43.56 3.77
CA LEU A 685 -13.37 -44.74 4.56
C LEU A 685 -14.34 -45.73 3.90
N THR A 686 -15.23 -45.27 3.02
CA THR A 686 -16.08 -46.14 2.20
C THR A 686 -15.22 -46.95 1.21
N LEU A 687 -14.22 -46.32 0.58
CA LEU A 687 -13.25 -47.03 -0.28
C LEU A 687 -12.39 -48.01 0.55
N GLU A 688 -11.93 -47.58 1.71
CA GLU A 688 -11.12 -48.45 2.60
C GLU A 688 -11.86 -49.70 3.07
N ARG A 689 -13.20 -49.68 3.17
CA ARG A 689 -14.03 -50.82 3.48
C ARG A 689 -14.00 -51.92 2.38
N THR A 690 -13.68 -51.57 1.15
CA THR A 690 -13.63 -52.50 0.01
C THR A 690 -12.30 -53.25 -0.10
N ARG A 691 -11.26 -52.79 0.56
CA ARG A 691 -9.90 -53.36 0.52
C ARG A 691 -9.84 -54.78 1.13
N THR A 692 -8.80 -55.51 0.76
CA THR A 692 -8.38 -56.71 1.50
C THR A 692 -8.08 -56.38 2.97
N PRO A 693 -8.30 -57.29 3.93
CA PRO A 693 -8.04 -57.07 5.33
C PRO A 693 -6.62 -56.61 5.60
N PHE A 694 -6.49 -55.53 6.40
CA PHE A 694 -5.20 -54.94 6.77
C PHE A 694 -5.19 -54.50 8.25
N THR A 695 -3.98 -54.35 8.77
CA THR A 695 -3.68 -53.70 10.04
C THR A 695 -2.75 -52.53 9.79
N VAL A 696 -3.07 -51.34 10.31
CA VAL A 696 -2.19 -50.19 10.26
C VAL A 696 -1.02 -50.43 11.17
N GLU A 697 0.18 -50.54 10.59
CA GLU A 697 1.41 -50.83 11.32
C GLU A 697 2.07 -49.55 11.85
N SER A 698 2.07 -48.49 11.03
CA SER A 698 2.61 -47.22 11.44
C SER A 698 1.93 -46.06 10.69
N GLN A 699 1.93 -44.92 11.34
CA GLN A 699 1.41 -43.65 10.81
C GLN A 699 2.37 -42.55 11.14
N GLU A 700 2.54 -41.59 10.19
CA GLU A 700 3.36 -40.39 10.39
C GLU A 700 4.77 -40.73 10.95
N LEU A 701 5.28 -41.91 10.57
CA LEU A 701 6.54 -42.47 11.07
C LEU A 701 7.72 -41.68 10.51
N THR A 702 8.39 -40.95 11.39
CA THR A 702 9.66 -40.29 11.03
C THR A 702 10.80 -41.28 11.20
N GLN A 703 11.53 -41.53 10.10
CA GLN A 703 12.70 -42.38 10.10
C GLN A 703 13.87 -41.74 9.37
N ARG A 704 15.09 -42.10 9.78
CA ARG A 704 16.34 -41.74 9.10
C ARG A 704 16.45 -42.56 7.82
N VAL A 705 16.52 -41.88 6.69
CA VAL A 705 16.69 -42.43 5.35
C VAL A 705 18.06 -42.09 4.81
N ALA A 706 18.74 -43.05 4.18
CA ALA A 706 19.98 -42.85 3.46
C ALA A 706 19.81 -43.19 1.98
N ILE A 707 20.10 -42.25 1.09
CA ILE A 707 20.16 -42.42 -0.35
C ILE A 707 21.58 -42.11 -0.79
N GLY A 708 22.36 -43.15 -1.11
CA GLY A 708 23.79 -43.01 -1.24
C GLY A 708 24.43 -42.45 0.03
N ALA A 709 25.20 -41.38 -0.08
CA ALA A 709 25.81 -40.67 1.04
C ALA A 709 24.89 -39.61 1.68
N LEU A 710 23.75 -39.26 1.05
CA LEU A 710 22.82 -38.28 1.56
C LEU A 710 21.92 -38.87 2.64
N GLN A 711 21.92 -38.28 3.82
CA GLN A 711 21.06 -38.69 4.94
C GLN A 711 20.08 -37.57 5.30
N PHE A 712 18.83 -37.93 5.53
CA PHE A 712 17.78 -37.02 5.97
C PHE A 712 16.67 -37.75 6.72
N ASP A 713 15.86 -37.02 7.45
CA ASP A 713 14.68 -37.57 8.10
C ASP A 713 13.50 -37.50 7.13
N ALA A 714 12.83 -38.63 6.90
CA ALA A 714 11.65 -38.75 6.06
C ALA A 714 10.45 -39.22 6.93
N ARG A 715 9.26 -38.76 6.58
CA ARG A 715 8.02 -39.06 7.30
C ARG A 715 7.07 -39.75 6.34
N ILE A 716 6.72 -41.02 6.69
CA ILE A 716 5.81 -41.86 5.90
C ILE A 716 4.41 -41.70 6.47
N ASP A 717 3.44 -41.35 5.63
CA ASP A 717 2.08 -41.06 6.10
C ASP A 717 1.41 -42.32 6.69
N ARG A 718 1.49 -43.45 6.01
CA ARG A 718 0.90 -44.72 6.51
C ARG A 718 1.56 -45.96 5.91
N VAL A 719 1.72 -46.96 6.75
CA VAL A 719 2.11 -48.34 6.35
C VAL A 719 1.09 -49.30 6.89
N ASP A 720 0.51 -50.13 6.00
CA ASP A 720 -0.43 -51.20 6.34
C ASP A 720 0.21 -52.55 6.16
N ARG A 721 -0.07 -53.49 7.06
CA ARG A 721 0.33 -54.88 6.94
C ARG A 721 -0.84 -55.76 6.49
N LEU A 722 -0.66 -56.50 5.40
CA LEU A 722 -1.63 -57.45 4.88
C LEU A 722 -1.52 -58.80 5.59
N ALA A 723 -2.52 -59.66 5.37
CA ALA A 723 -2.51 -61.02 5.85
C ALA A 723 -1.32 -61.86 5.29
N SER A 724 -0.76 -61.49 4.15
CA SER A 724 0.46 -62.04 3.55
C SER A 724 1.75 -61.70 4.31
N SER A 725 1.65 -60.89 5.38
CA SER A 725 2.78 -60.30 6.12
C SER A 725 3.61 -59.32 5.28
N ARG A 726 3.17 -58.98 4.09
CA ARG A 726 3.77 -57.87 3.31
C ARG A 726 3.10 -56.57 3.62
N GLU A 727 3.80 -55.47 3.31
CA GLU A 727 3.36 -54.15 3.70
C GLU A 727 2.97 -53.29 2.47
N VAL A 728 2.02 -52.38 2.68
CA VAL A 728 1.55 -51.39 1.70
C VAL A 728 1.95 -50.01 2.18
N ILE A 729 2.69 -49.26 1.38
CA ILE A 729 3.10 -47.88 1.68
C ILE A 729 2.11 -46.94 1.00
N ILE A 730 1.51 -46.06 1.80
CA ILE A 730 0.48 -45.12 1.37
C ILE A 730 0.91 -43.68 1.70
N ASP A 731 0.77 -42.80 0.71
CA ASP A 731 1.00 -41.36 0.84
C ASP A 731 -0.27 -40.61 0.43
N TYR A 732 -0.83 -39.83 1.33
CA TYR A 732 -2.09 -39.10 1.14
C TYR A 732 -1.92 -37.88 0.26
N LYS A 733 -2.78 -37.68 -0.72
CA LYS A 733 -2.77 -36.49 -1.61
C LYS A 733 -4.19 -35.97 -1.83
N THR A 734 -4.30 -34.64 -1.80
CA THR A 734 -5.57 -33.94 -2.09
C THR A 734 -5.63 -33.37 -3.51
N GLY A 735 -4.52 -33.41 -4.24
CA GLY A 735 -4.39 -32.95 -5.63
C GLY A 735 -4.36 -34.13 -6.61
N GLU A 736 -4.19 -33.81 -7.88
CA GLU A 736 -4.01 -34.81 -8.93
C GLU A 736 -2.68 -35.52 -8.77
N VAL A 737 -2.72 -36.86 -8.93
CA VAL A 737 -1.56 -37.76 -8.84
C VAL A 737 -1.57 -38.71 -10.00
N ALA A 738 -0.41 -39.18 -10.39
CA ALA A 738 -0.23 -40.24 -11.37
C ALA A 738 1.09 -40.97 -11.09
N THR A 739 1.13 -42.28 -11.33
CA THR A 739 2.36 -43.08 -11.19
C THR A 739 3.47 -42.61 -12.12
N SER A 740 3.14 -41.99 -13.25
CA SER A 740 4.12 -41.36 -14.17
C SER A 740 4.97 -40.25 -13.52
N GLN A 741 4.52 -39.69 -12.41
CA GLN A 741 5.30 -38.68 -11.64
C GLN A 741 6.51 -39.30 -10.91
N TRP A 742 6.59 -40.65 -10.86
CA TRP A 742 7.70 -41.39 -10.30
C TRP A 742 8.78 -41.74 -11.32
N ASP A 743 8.51 -41.51 -12.61
CA ASP A 743 9.29 -42.00 -13.73
C ASP A 743 10.35 -41.03 -14.22
N GLY A 744 11.30 -41.62 -14.95
CA GLY A 744 12.37 -40.87 -15.63
C GLY A 744 13.52 -40.43 -14.73
N ASP A 745 14.44 -39.69 -15.32
CA ASP A 745 15.67 -39.22 -14.69
C ASP A 745 15.47 -38.10 -13.64
N ARG A 746 14.31 -37.44 -13.68
CA ARG A 746 13.96 -36.31 -12.83
C ARG A 746 12.48 -36.44 -12.38
N PRO A 747 12.18 -37.35 -11.40
CA PRO A 747 10.82 -37.57 -10.93
C PRO A 747 10.21 -36.32 -10.28
N ASP A 748 8.90 -36.12 -10.56
CA ASP A 748 8.21 -34.95 -10.01
C ASP A 748 7.75 -35.13 -8.56
N SER A 749 7.48 -36.37 -8.16
CA SER A 749 6.92 -36.75 -6.86
C SER A 749 7.70 -37.90 -6.22
N PRO A 750 8.90 -37.66 -5.68
CA PRO A 750 9.81 -38.75 -5.28
C PRO A 750 9.49 -39.39 -3.92
N GLN A 751 8.48 -38.94 -3.17
CA GLN A 751 8.18 -39.35 -1.80
C GLN A 751 7.99 -40.87 -1.70
N VAL A 752 7.00 -41.40 -2.38
CA VAL A 752 6.67 -42.86 -2.35
C VAL A 752 7.83 -43.70 -2.83
N PRO A 753 8.50 -43.42 -3.95
CA PRO A 753 9.71 -44.12 -4.36
C PRO A 753 10.84 -44.11 -3.29
N ILE A 754 11.11 -42.99 -2.65
CA ILE A 754 12.17 -42.89 -1.62
C ILE A 754 11.79 -43.71 -0.39
N TYR A 755 10.54 -43.67 0.06
CA TYR A 755 10.06 -44.50 1.19
C TYR A 755 10.19 -45.97 0.87
N SER A 756 9.84 -46.37 -0.34
CA SER A 756 9.91 -47.77 -0.80
C SER A 756 11.35 -48.28 -0.85
N ILE A 757 12.29 -47.49 -1.33
CA ILE A 757 13.72 -47.84 -1.35
C ILE A 757 14.29 -48.01 0.05
N ALA A 758 13.85 -47.19 0.99
CA ALA A 758 14.33 -47.17 2.37
C ALA A 758 13.63 -48.20 3.25
N HIS A 759 12.51 -48.76 2.78
CA HIS A 759 11.72 -49.72 3.53
C HIS A 759 12.42 -51.08 3.63
N ARG A 760 12.34 -51.74 4.81
CA ARG A 760 13.07 -53.01 5.07
C ARG A 760 12.22 -54.26 4.91
N GLN A 761 10.90 -54.09 5.08
CA GLN A 761 9.99 -55.26 4.98
C GLN A 761 9.56 -55.47 3.53
N PRO A 762 9.14 -56.72 3.17
CA PRO A 762 8.62 -56.99 1.83
C PRO A 762 7.36 -56.16 1.52
N ILE A 763 7.37 -55.49 0.38
CA ILE A 763 6.29 -54.57 -0.04
C ILE A 763 5.30 -55.32 -0.91
N ALA A 764 4.00 -55.21 -0.63
CA ALA A 764 2.90 -55.70 -1.45
C ALA A 764 2.45 -54.67 -2.48
N ALA A 765 2.41 -53.41 -2.13
CA ALA A 765 2.04 -52.29 -3.01
C ALA A 765 2.56 -50.97 -2.47
N VAL A 766 2.67 -50.03 -3.37
CA VAL A 766 2.98 -48.63 -3.07
C VAL A 766 1.98 -47.73 -3.80
N ALA A 767 1.38 -46.77 -3.12
CA ALA A 767 0.37 -45.95 -3.75
C ALA A 767 0.27 -44.53 -3.16
N PHE A 768 -0.17 -43.62 -4.00
CA PHE A 768 -0.87 -42.41 -3.55
C PHE A 768 -2.31 -42.78 -3.19
N ALA A 769 -2.77 -42.27 -2.09
CA ALA A 769 -4.17 -42.23 -1.73
C ALA A 769 -4.74 -40.85 -2.08
N ARG A 770 -5.38 -40.74 -3.23
CA ARG A 770 -6.01 -39.49 -3.65
C ARG A 770 -7.34 -39.34 -2.94
N ILE A 771 -7.46 -38.22 -2.18
CA ILE A 771 -8.66 -37.89 -1.41
C ILE A 771 -9.18 -36.51 -1.85
N SER A 772 -10.11 -36.54 -2.80
CA SER A 772 -10.77 -35.35 -3.30
C SER A 772 -12.28 -35.58 -3.41
N THR A 773 -13.07 -34.51 -3.32
CA THR A 773 -14.54 -34.62 -3.34
C THR A 773 -15.03 -35.30 -4.60
N GLY A 774 -15.76 -36.42 -4.43
CA GLY A 774 -16.30 -37.24 -5.52
C GLY A 774 -15.27 -38.10 -6.27
N SER A 775 -13.99 -38.12 -5.81
CA SER A 775 -12.94 -38.93 -6.44
C SER A 775 -11.92 -39.42 -5.40
N CYS A 776 -12.24 -40.50 -4.72
CA CYS A 776 -11.31 -41.17 -3.83
C CYS A 776 -10.79 -42.41 -4.52
N GLU A 777 -9.46 -42.53 -4.66
CA GLU A 777 -8.85 -43.64 -5.39
C GLU A 777 -7.42 -43.93 -4.91
N PHE A 778 -6.93 -45.13 -5.20
CA PHE A 778 -5.53 -45.50 -5.09
C PHE A 778 -4.87 -45.43 -6.44
N GLU A 779 -3.79 -44.68 -6.57
CA GLU A 779 -2.96 -44.60 -7.78
C GLU A 779 -1.58 -45.17 -7.42
N GLY A 780 -1.21 -46.35 -7.97
CA GLY A 780 -0.01 -47.00 -7.49
C GLY A 780 0.46 -48.19 -8.32
N ILE A 781 1.39 -48.97 -7.74
CA ILE A 781 1.96 -50.17 -8.31
C ILE A 781 1.89 -51.28 -7.25
N ALA A 782 1.30 -52.41 -7.60
CA ALA A 782 1.19 -53.55 -6.71
C ALA A 782 2.10 -54.70 -7.15
N GLN A 783 2.76 -55.35 -6.19
CA GLN A 783 3.45 -56.65 -6.42
C GLN A 783 2.48 -57.82 -6.30
N GLU A 784 1.44 -57.68 -5.46
CA GLU A 784 0.39 -58.67 -5.26
C GLU A 784 -0.92 -58.17 -5.88
N SER A 785 -1.54 -59.03 -6.69
CA SER A 785 -2.88 -58.74 -7.22
C SER A 785 -3.86 -58.53 -6.06
N HIS A 786 -4.73 -57.54 -6.17
CA HIS A 786 -5.73 -57.16 -5.17
C HIS A 786 -5.19 -56.61 -3.82
N ALA A 787 -3.90 -56.21 -3.71
CA ALA A 787 -3.38 -55.52 -2.53
C ALA A 787 -4.11 -54.21 -2.27
N LEU A 788 -4.46 -53.49 -3.34
CA LEU A 788 -5.24 -52.26 -3.33
C LEU A 788 -6.33 -52.29 -4.41
N PRO A 789 -7.50 -51.65 -4.19
CA PRO A 789 -8.54 -51.52 -5.23
C PRO A 789 -7.99 -50.80 -6.46
N ASP A 790 -8.36 -51.28 -7.63
CA ASP A 790 -8.07 -50.64 -8.93
C ASP A 790 -6.58 -50.38 -9.24
N VAL A 791 -5.65 -50.97 -8.46
CA VAL A 791 -4.20 -50.89 -8.69
C VAL A 791 -3.73 -52.18 -9.37
N GLU A 792 -3.17 -52.02 -10.56
CA GLU A 792 -2.67 -53.15 -11.35
C GLU A 792 -1.37 -53.73 -10.78
N ALA A 793 -1.21 -55.06 -10.95
CA ALA A 793 0.05 -55.71 -10.59
C ALA A 793 1.14 -55.36 -11.63
N GLY A 794 2.34 -55.04 -11.13
CA GLY A 794 3.51 -54.68 -11.92
C GLY A 794 4.82 -55.18 -11.28
N ASP A 795 5.91 -55.04 -12.01
CA ASP A 795 7.25 -55.43 -11.49
C ASP A 795 7.80 -54.31 -10.56
N LEU A 796 7.32 -54.28 -9.33
CA LEU A 796 7.77 -53.35 -8.31
C LEU A 796 9.26 -53.54 -8.00
N ALA A 797 9.81 -54.75 -8.12
CA ALA A 797 11.23 -54.99 -7.84
C ALA A 797 12.14 -54.31 -8.86
N ALA A 798 11.80 -54.38 -10.15
CA ALA A 798 12.53 -53.66 -11.20
C ALA A 798 12.44 -52.14 -11.01
N ARG A 799 11.26 -51.61 -10.64
CA ARG A 799 11.05 -50.17 -10.36
C ARG A 799 11.87 -49.69 -9.15
N LEU A 800 11.95 -50.45 -8.08
CA LEU A 800 12.77 -50.14 -6.91
C LEU A 800 14.25 -50.01 -7.26
N ALA A 801 14.77 -50.90 -8.15
CA ALA A 801 16.13 -50.85 -8.63
C ALA A 801 16.40 -49.58 -9.48
N GLU A 802 15.49 -49.24 -10.39
CA GLU A 802 15.55 -48.05 -11.22
C GLU A 802 15.52 -46.76 -10.36
N TRP A 803 14.54 -46.65 -9.46
CA TRP A 803 14.43 -45.49 -8.55
C TRP A 803 15.68 -45.31 -7.71
N ARG A 804 16.28 -46.39 -7.20
CA ARG A 804 17.50 -46.31 -6.42
C ARG A 804 18.64 -45.65 -7.20
N MET A 805 18.86 -46.06 -8.44
CA MET A 805 19.89 -45.44 -9.29
C MET A 805 19.65 -43.99 -9.57
N VAL A 806 18.38 -43.61 -9.85
CA VAL A 806 18.01 -42.22 -10.12
C VAL A 806 18.22 -41.33 -8.89
N PHE A 807 17.76 -41.77 -7.71
CA PHE A 807 17.85 -40.95 -6.52
C PHE A 807 19.28 -40.90 -5.93
N GLU A 808 20.09 -41.98 -6.08
CA GLU A 808 21.49 -41.93 -5.72
C GLU A 808 22.25 -40.90 -6.56
N ARG A 809 21.96 -40.79 -7.86
CA ARG A 809 22.54 -39.77 -8.74
C ARG A 809 22.12 -38.36 -8.34
N LEU A 810 20.83 -38.11 -8.10
CA LEU A 810 20.32 -36.80 -7.66
C LEU A 810 20.92 -36.41 -6.29
N ALA A 811 21.05 -37.36 -5.38
CA ALA A 811 21.67 -37.16 -4.08
C ALA A 811 23.15 -36.78 -4.22
N GLN A 812 23.90 -37.47 -5.10
CA GLN A 812 25.29 -37.15 -5.38
C GLN A 812 25.44 -35.75 -5.94
N GLN A 813 24.61 -35.37 -6.94
CA GLN A 813 24.60 -34.02 -7.52
C GLN A 813 24.36 -32.93 -6.46
N PHE A 814 23.40 -33.15 -5.57
CA PHE A 814 23.12 -32.22 -4.47
C PHE A 814 24.30 -32.10 -3.51
N LEU A 815 24.93 -33.20 -3.14
CA LEU A 815 26.09 -33.22 -2.23
C LEU A 815 27.34 -32.56 -2.85
N GLU A 816 27.52 -32.70 -4.14
CA GLU A 816 28.62 -32.03 -4.90
C GLU A 816 28.40 -30.54 -5.09
N GLY A 817 27.19 -30.04 -4.79
CA GLY A 817 26.87 -28.63 -4.89
C GLY A 817 26.35 -28.20 -6.28
N ASP A 818 25.74 -29.12 -7.05
CA ASP A 818 25.11 -28.73 -8.31
C ASP A 818 24.04 -27.66 -8.07
N ALA A 819 24.28 -26.45 -8.59
CA ALA A 819 23.43 -25.30 -8.46
C ALA A 819 23.06 -24.68 -9.82
N ARG A 820 23.08 -25.49 -10.88
CA ARG A 820 22.73 -25.05 -12.23
C ARG A 820 21.28 -24.57 -12.29
N VAL A 821 21.04 -23.45 -12.98
CA VAL A 821 19.69 -22.99 -13.32
C VAL A 821 19.19 -23.83 -14.51
N ASP A 822 18.62 -24.96 -14.18
CA ASP A 822 18.21 -25.98 -15.14
C ASP A 822 16.81 -26.53 -14.75
N PRO A 823 15.72 -25.78 -15.07
CA PRO A 823 14.36 -26.26 -14.83
C PRO A 823 14.05 -27.50 -15.69
N LYS A 824 13.44 -28.53 -15.08
CA LYS A 824 13.06 -29.79 -15.77
C LYS A 824 12.23 -29.49 -17.04
N THR A 825 11.33 -28.54 -16.95
CA THR A 825 10.47 -28.10 -18.07
C THR A 825 10.19 -26.61 -17.96
N PHE A 826 10.70 -25.82 -18.88
CA PHE A 826 10.41 -24.39 -18.94
C PHE A 826 9.18 -24.14 -19.84
N PRO A 827 8.22 -23.27 -19.49
CA PRO A 827 8.13 -22.48 -18.24
C PRO A 827 7.43 -23.21 -17.07
N ALA A 828 6.90 -24.42 -17.26
CA ALA A 828 6.02 -25.10 -16.30
C ALA A 828 6.67 -25.26 -14.89
N THR A 829 7.94 -25.69 -14.82
CA THR A 829 8.68 -25.82 -13.54
C THR A 829 8.86 -24.49 -12.84
N CYS A 830 8.92 -23.39 -13.61
CA CYS A 830 9.15 -22.05 -13.11
C CYS A 830 7.87 -21.31 -12.71
N ALA A 831 6.69 -21.72 -13.20
CA ALA A 831 5.42 -21.00 -13.00
C ALA A 831 5.08 -20.70 -11.52
N PHE A 832 5.46 -21.58 -10.59
CA PHE A 832 5.25 -21.41 -9.15
C PHE A 832 6.56 -21.23 -8.37
N CYS A 833 7.67 -20.91 -9.06
CA CYS A 833 8.96 -20.67 -8.44
C CYS A 833 9.15 -19.18 -8.14
N GLN A 834 9.37 -18.85 -6.89
CA GLN A 834 9.55 -17.47 -6.41
C GLN A 834 11.02 -17.00 -6.47
N LEU A 835 11.92 -17.77 -7.11
CA LEU A 835 13.36 -17.52 -7.12
C LEU A 835 13.84 -16.78 -8.37
N HIS A 836 12.95 -16.33 -9.26
CA HIS A 836 13.33 -15.62 -10.49
C HIS A 836 14.28 -14.43 -10.26
N PRO A 837 14.11 -13.60 -9.21
CA PRO A 837 15.06 -12.53 -8.93
C PRO A 837 16.49 -12.99 -8.62
N LEU A 838 16.65 -14.24 -8.15
CA LEU A 838 17.94 -14.84 -7.85
C LEU A 838 18.54 -15.58 -9.05
N CYS A 839 17.75 -16.45 -9.70
CA CYS A 839 18.23 -17.25 -10.83
C CYS A 839 18.30 -16.47 -12.14
N ARG A 840 17.53 -15.36 -12.26
CA ARG A 840 17.50 -14.45 -13.42
C ARG A 840 17.23 -15.13 -14.77
N ILE A 841 16.52 -16.30 -14.76
CA ILE A 841 16.16 -16.97 -16.00
C ILE A 841 15.17 -16.10 -16.77
N ALA A 842 15.50 -15.74 -18.01
CA ALA A 842 14.64 -14.99 -18.91
C ALA A 842 13.91 -15.92 -19.89
N PRO A 843 12.68 -15.56 -20.35
CA PRO A 843 12.05 -16.26 -21.47
C PRO A 843 12.93 -16.14 -22.71
N GLY A 844 13.50 -17.25 -23.18
CA GLY A 844 14.40 -17.29 -24.34
C GLY A 844 15.86 -17.68 -24.05
N GLU A 845 16.28 -17.74 -22.78
CA GLU A 845 17.64 -18.18 -22.38
C GLU A 845 17.74 -19.71 -22.10
N THR A 846 16.67 -20.46 -22.25
CA THR A 846 16.72 -21.91 -22.31
C THR A 846 17.19 -22.30 -23.71
N GLY A 847 18.41 -21.97 -24.02
CA GLY A 847 19.09 -22.41 -25.22
C GLY A 847 19.35 -23.93 -25.12
N GLU A 848 19.21 -24.56 -26.25
CA GLU A 848 19.63 -25.92 -26.56
C GLU A 848 21.04 -26.26 -26.03
#